data_aa226b5b63d1d80b6f6bc7c77795f7ed
#
_entry.id   aa226b5b63d1d80b6f6bc7c77795f7ed
#
_cell.length_a   1.000
_cell.length_b   1.000
_cell.length_c   1.000
_cell.angle_alpha   90.00
_cell.angle_beta   90.00
_cell.angle_gamma   90.00
#
_symmetry.space_group_name_H-M   'P 1'
#
loop_
_entity.id
_entity.type
_entity.pdbx_description
1 polymer ?
#
loop_
_entity_poly.entity_id
_entity_poly.type
_entity_poly.pdbx_seq_one_letter_code
_entity_poly.pdbx_strand_id
1 'polypeptide(L)'
;MARRLLLSLSLILSIAGLATAASPFKAIGEVADSTGEPEIYATVRIYAAADSLKPVSLGVTDDLGRFSQGLPKGGDYRLTVTSVGKQPVDLPFKVTSSEPVKDFGRLTVSDNKNELAEVEVVAQRPLVTREIDRIGYDVKADPEAQTNTLQEMLRKVPLVTVESDGTIKVKGSTNFKIYKNGRPNNSFTKNAKDIFAAIPASSIKKIEVITDPGAREDAEGVGAILNIVTDSETSMRGVTGTASLYLDNNNPEPLPNLYLTSQIDKLTFSVYGGESYSNRKETRRRNEQSDIYYDSGNSLFSSGYSESTYRNGWGGLEASWEPDTLNLLTMEAQGWLWHQNHFDGGGHTALFGPDGSELYSYSRRNTYPDNNYYDIDGSANYQRSTRRKGETITLSYRLSTTRQHTNSLTEYTDKVNCEFPYSAIGNNSKLTFTEHTGQADWSRPYGEHHKLDVGAKAIFRRNHSTSLQDYRDVAQYETEFTHHTTVAAVYGDYRLMLGKWNFRAGMRYEYSYLSAKFIHQTNGDHPDFASKLNDWVPSVGMSYNLTDAITLKASYNRTIHRPGISYLDPARSITPTTVSYGNPDLESEVYNNITAEMSMYTNKFNLSFYVGGTIVNNALSEKKWVENDISYSTYANIGKQRSFISSFYGQWSITEKTSLLVNLSAGYNHYRNPDKSMKGWWWNPFVRVVQKLPWKLEPSGCLWYWSGSVGSPYSETKMPGSSGLGYEVVLTRRFLKDDRLTVGIIARNFAGPTRQDFRTITDTPGSHSEYLSIGSSTRRTFGLRISYRFGSLNTTVKKTAASISNDDLQGRKKN
;
A
#
# COMPACT_ATOMS: atom_id res chain seq x y z
N MET A 1 0.59 -17.38 30.34
CA MET A 1 0.88 -16.39 29.30
C MET A 1 2.14 -15.57 29.61
N ALA A 2 2.28 -14.97 30.79
CA ALA A 2 3.46 -14.15 31.15
C ALA A 2 4.82 -14.90 31.07
N ARG A 3 4.88 -16.19 31.38
CA ARG A 3 6.11 -17.00 31.31
C ARG A 3 6.58 -17.31 29.87
N ARG A 4 5.67 -17.31 28.87
CA ARG A 4 6.03 -17.48 27.46
C ARG A 4 6.43 -16.16 26.78
N LEU A 5 5.91 -15.04 27.28
CA LEU A 5 6.34 -13.70 26.85
C LEU A 5 7.75 -13.36 27.34
N LEU A 6 8.09 -13.80 28.58
CA LEU A 6 9.44 -13.65 29.13
C LEU A 6 10.50 -14.49 28.42
N LEU A 7 10.11 -15.67 27.90
CA LEU A 7 11.01 -16.50 27.09
C LEU A 7 11.25 -15.92 25.68
N SER A 8 10.25 -15.29 25.07
CA SER A 8 10.44 -14.57 23.81
C SER A 8 11.26 -13.29 23.99
N LEU A 9 11.10 -12.60 25.12
CA LEU A 9 11.90 -11.43 25.44
C LEU A 9 13.36 -11.80 25.79
N SER A 10 13.60 -12.97 26.45
CA SER A 10 14.94 -13.46 26.72
C SER A 10 15.66 -13.98 25.47
N LEU A 11 14.93 -14.49 24.47
CA LEU A 11 15.51 -14.87 23.17
C LEU A 11 15.90 -13.63 22.36
N ILE A 12 15.15 -12.54 22.46
CA ILE A 12 15.47 -11.25 21.82
C ILE A 12 16.71 -10.61 22.49
N LEU A 13 16.83 -10.71 23.81
CA LEU A 13 18.01 -10.25 24.52
C LEU A 13 19.26 -11.10 24.26
N SER A 14 19.12 -12.41 24.02
CA SER A 14 20.26 -13.26 23.66
C SER A 14 20.75 -13.05 22.22
N ILE A 15 19.89 -12.59 21.28
CA ILE A 15 20.31 -12.18 19.94
C ILE A 15 21.02 -10.81 19.99
N ALA A 16 20.64 -9.91 20.92
CA ALA A 16 21.34 -8.66 21.14
C ALA A 16 22.76 -8.85 21.76
N GLY A 17 23.01 -9.99 22.39
CA GLY A 17 24.34 -10.35 22.93
C GLY A 17 25.38 -10.78 21.89
N LEU A 18 24.99 -10.91 20.61
CA LEU A 18 25.90 -11.13 19.48
C LEU A 18 26.33 -9.81 18.79
N ALA A 19 25.94 -8.65 19.37
CA ALA A 19 26.56 -7.39 18.99
C ALA A 19 28.03 -7.45 19.43
N THR A 20 28.95 -7.63 18.50
CA THR A 20 30.38 -7.45 18.71
C THR A 20 30.60 -6.17 19.48
N ALA A 21 31.26 -6.25 20.64
CA ALA A 21 31.61 -5.09 21.43
C ALA A 21 32.19 -4.02 20.49
N ALA A 22 31.60 -2.83 20.49
CA ALA A 22 32.05 -1.76 19.63
C ALA A 22 33.52 -1.50 19.92
N SER A 23 34.39 -1.61 18.92
CA SER A 23 35.80 -1.34 19.06
C SER A 23 35.98 0.09 19.59
N PRO A 24 36.81 0.34 20.58
CA PRO A 24 37.07 1.68 21.07
C PRO A 24 37.78 2.56 20.03
N PHE A 25 38.32 1.96 18.96
CA PHE A 25 39.05 2.65 17.93
C PHE A 25 38.14 3.23 16.85
N LYS A 26 38.29 4.54 16.57
CA LYS A 26 37.45 5.24 15.58
C LYS A 26 38.26 6.27 14.78
N ALA A 27 37.77 6.57 13.55
CA ALA A 27 38.17 7.69 12.75
C ALA A 27 36.95 8.60 12.51
N ILE A 28 37.06 9.87 12.83
CA ILE A 28 35.97 10.85 12.68
C ILE A 28 36.46 12.07 11.92
N GLY A 29 35.56 12.81 11.29
CA GLY A 29 35.87 14.06 10.59
C GLY A 29 34.67 14.61 9.83
N GLU A 30 34.87 15.76 9.19
CA GLU A 30 33.92 16.45 8.34
C GLU A 30 34.52 16.62 6.94
N VAL A 31 33.78 16.34 5.87
CA VAL A 31 34.20 16.56 4.48
C VAL A 31 33.44 17.74 3.91
N ALA A 32 34.13 18.70 3.34
CA ALA A 32 33.54 19.85 2.68
C ALA A 32 34.17 20.05 1.29
N ASP A 33 33.47 20.74 0.39
CA ASP A 33 34.02 21.14 -0.90
C ASP A 33 34.98 22.36 -0.77
N SER A 34 35.51 22.81 -1.90
CA SER A 34 36.42 23.96 -1.97
C SER A 34 35.76 25.29 -1.58
N THR A 35 34.40 25.38 -1.53
CA THR A 35 33.62 26.54 -1.12
C THR A 35 33.24 26.50 0.37
N GLY A 36 33.53 25.37 1.05
CA GLY A 36 33.23 25.16 2.46
C GLY A 36 31.83 24.58 2.73
N GLU A 37 31.09 24.23 1.68
CA GLU A 37 29.80 23.51 1.83
C GLU A 37 30.05 22.04 2.18
N PRO A 38 29.22 21.42 3.05
CA PRO A 38 29.34 20.01 3.43
C PRO A 38 29.25 19.09 2.20
N GLU A 39 30.22 18.19 2.05
CA GLU A 39 30.19 17.18 0.99
C GLU A 39 29.42 15.97 1.51
N ILE A 40 28.14 15.91 1.18
CA ILE A 40 27.20 14.88 1.62
C ILE A 40 27.36 13.60 0.80
N TYR A 41 27.27 12.45 1.46
CA TYR A 41 27.40 11.12 0.86
C TYR A 41 28.77 10.86 0.18
N ALA A 42 29.82 11.61 0.52
CA ALA A 42 31.18 11.27 0.14
C ALA A 42 31.57 9.90 0.71
N THR A 43 32.14 9.06 -0.12
CA THR A 43 32.54 7.71 0.30
C THR A 43 33.84 7.77 1.10
N VAL A 44 33.81 7.26 2.32
CA VAL A 44 34.96 7.18 3.24
C VAL A 44 35.38 5.73 3.37
N ARG A 45 36.62 5.41 2.94
CA ARG A 45 37.23 4.08 3.04
C ARG A 45 38.45 4.15 3.94
N ILE A 46 38.60 3.13 4.80
CA ILE A 46 39.78 3.00 5.62
C ILE A 46 40.44 1.65 5.32
N TYR A 47 41.72 1.69 4.99
CA TYR A 47 42.55 0.52 4.69
C TYR A 47 43.57 0.31 5.80
N ALA A 48 43.93 -0.94 6.12
CA ALA A 48 45.10 -1.22 6.92
C ALA A 48 46.36 -0.89 6.09
N ALA A 49 47.39 -0.32 6.68
CA ALA A 49 48.62 0.06 5.95
C ALA A 49 49.29 -1.14 5.27
N ALA A 50 49.10 -2.35 5.80
CA ALA A 50 49.66 -3.61 5.23
C ALA A 50 48.82 -4.22 4.09
N ASP A 51 47.54 -3.78 3.89
CA ASP A 51 46.64 -4.31 2.85
C ASP A 51 45.78 -3.17 2.27
N SER A 52 46.13 -2.71 1.10
CA SER A 52 45.46 -1.63 0.37
C SER A 52 44.36 -2.12 -0.57
N LEU A 53 44.12 -3.44 -0.68
CA LEU A 53 43.17 -4.00 -1.61
C LEU A 53 41.74 -4.09 -1.00
N LYS A 54 41.68 -4.28 0.33
CA LYS A 54 40.40 -4.46 1.02
C LYS A 54 40.23 -3.45 2.17
N PRO A 55 39.21 -2.57 2.14
CA PRO A 55 39.00 -1.65 3.24
C PRO A 55 38.54 -2.41 4.52
N VAL A 56 39.11 -2.01 5.66
CA VAL A 56 38.72 -2.51 7.00
C VAL A 56 37.50 -1.79 7.54
N SER A 57 37.22 -0.59 7.01
CA SER A 57 36.00 0.17 7.29
C SER A 57 35.56 0.95 6.06
N LEU A 58 34.25 1.01 5.83
CA LEU A 58 33.64 1.70 4.69
C LEU A 58 32.36 2.39 5.16
N GLY A 59 32.14 3.64 4.77
CA GLY A 59 30.93 4.39 5.02
C GLY A 59 30.83 5.61 4.12
N VAL A 60 29.83 6.45 4.40
CA VAL A 60 29.60 7.71 3.70
C VAL A 60 29.41 8.83 4.71
N THR A 61 29.63 10.07 4.28
CA THR A 61 29.36 11.26 5.09
C THR A 61 27.83 11.46 5.22
N ASP A 62 27.39 12.02 6.36
CA ASP A 62 26.01 12.41 6.64
C ASP A 62 25.60 13.72 5.91
N ASP A 63 24.37 14.19 6.19
CA ASP A 63 23.84 15.43 5.62
C ASP A 63 24.58 16.72 6.04
N LEU A 64 25.52 16.61 6.98
CA LEU A 64 26.41 17.67 7.43
C LEU A 64 27.87 17.44 6.98
N GLY A 65 28.10 16.46 6.09
CA GLY A 65 29.43 16.09 5.61
C GLY A 65 30.27 15.32 6.64
N ARG A 66 29.71 14.84 7.77
CA ARG A 66 30.45 14.18 8.84
C ARG A 66 30.51 12.68 8.63
N PHE A 67 31.62 12.09 9.07
CA PHE A 67 31.76 10.62 9.12
C PHE A 67 32.28 10.16 10.47
N SER A 68 31.90 8.94 10.87
CA SER A 68 32.41 8.23 12.04
C SER A 68 32.55 6.76 11.72
N GLN A 69 33.79 6.29 11.64
CA GLN A 69 34.16 4.95 11.18
C GLN A 69 34.83 4.17 12.30
N GLY A 70 34.26 3.01 12.67
CA GLY A 70 34.86 2.07 13.63
C GLY A 70 36.05 1.32 13.00
N LEU A 71 37.11 1.10 13.78
CA LEU A 71 38.31 0.36 13.38
C LEU A 71 38.43 -0.92 14.21
N PRO A 72 38.92 -2.03 13.65
CA PRO A 72 38.94 -3.33 14.33
C PRO A 72 39.93 -3.40 15.50
N LYS A 73 41.05 -2.67 15.42
CA LYS A 73 42.11 -2.62 16.43
C LYS A 73 42.98 -1.37 16.28
N GLY A 74 43.88 -1.10 17.22
CA GLY A 74 44.95 -0.10 17.08
C GLY A 74 45.93 -0.51 15.97
N GLY A 75 46.47 0.47 15.24
CA GLY A 75 47.41 0.20 14.12
C GLY A 75 47.55 1.39 13.20
N ASP A 76 48.32 1.16 12.12
CA ASP A 76 48.54 2.14 11.04
C ASP A 76 47.51 1.89 9.92
N TYR A 77 46.84 2.97 9.48
CA TYR A 77 45.77 2.95 8.53
C TYR A 77 45.94 4.06 7.47
N ARG A 78 45.16 3.96 6.40
CA ARG A 78 45.00 4.99 5.37
C ARG A 78 43.54 5.29 5.14
N LEU A 79 43.14 6.55 5.31
CA LEU A 79 41.82 7.08 5.00
C LEU A 79 41.82 7.50 3.52
N THR A 80 40.80 7.08 2.79
CA THR A 80 40.52 7.55 1.41
C THR A 80 39.10 8.11 1.38
N VAL A 81 38.97 9.38 1.03
CA VAL A 81 37.67 10.03 0.81
C VAL A 81 37.51 10.27 -0.68
N THR A 82 36.36 9.80 -1.23
CA THR A 82 36.02 9.98 -2.65
C THR A 82 34.61 10.53 -2.77
N SER A 83 34.41 11.53 -3.62
CA SER A 83 33.12 12.07 -4.02
C SER A 83 33.05 12.26 -5.52
N VAL A 84 31.83 12.25 -6.08
CA VAL A 84 31.60 12.35 -7.53
C VAL A 84 32.09 13.69 -8.05
N GLY A 85 32.95 13.67 -9.05
CA GLY A 85 33.52 14.90 -9.64
C GLY A 85 34.61 15.58 -8.81
N LYS A 86 35.04 14.99 -7.68
CA LYS A 86 36.09 15.53 -6.81
C LYS A 86 37.38 14.70 -6.87
N GLN A 87 38.50 15.33 -6.57
CA GLN A 87 39.76 14.61 -6.41
C GLN A 87 39.73 13.82 -5.09
N PRO A 88 40.19 12.53 -5.11
CA PRO A 88 40.29 11.74 -3.90
C PRO A 88 41.25 12.38 -2.87
N VAL A 89 40.87 12.31 -1.59
CA VAL A 89 41.75 12.68 -0.48
C VAL A 89 42.26 11.40 0.15
N ASP A 90 43.58 11.21 0.18
CA ASP A 90 44.28 10.05 0.76
C ASP A 90 45.18 10.50 1.92
N LEU A 91 44.91 10.01 3.14
CA LEU A 91 45.67 10.39 4.34
C LEU A 91 46.08 9.17 5.16
N PRO A 92 47.39 8.94 5.42
CA PRO A 92 47.82 7.94 6.37
C PRO A 92 47.59 8.43 7.80
N PHE A 93 47.20 7.51 8.69
CA PHE A 93 47.00 7.82 10.10
C PHE A 93 47.24 6.61 11.00
N LYS A 94 47.40 6.87 12.29
CA LYS A 94 47.63 5.84 13.31
C LYS A 94 46.65 6.02 14.46
N VAL A 95 46.13 4.91 14.99
CA VAL A 95 45.37 4.86 16.25
C VAL A 95 46.04 3.92 17.24
N THR A 96 46.09 4.31 18.48
CA THR A 96 46.73 3.57 19.58
C THR A 96 45.78 3.47 20.77
N SER A 97 46.13 2.64 21.77
CA SER A 97 45.32 2.52 22.98
C SER A 97 45.33 3.81 23.81
N SER A 98 46.33 4.68 23.63
CA SER A 98 46.43 6.02 24.24
C SER A 98 45.66 7.09 23.45
N GLU A 99 45.49 6.89 22.14
CA GLU A 99 44.71 7.73 21.23
C GLU A 99 43.80 6.88 20.41
N PRO A 100 42.66 6.43 20.95
CA PRO A 100 41.79 5.48 20.29
C PRO A 100 40.90 6.12 19.20
N VAL A 101 40.75 7.45 19.21
CA VAL A 101 39.99 8.19 18.22
C VAL A 101 40.90 9.13 17.44
N LYS A 102 40.93 8.97 16.12
CA LYS A 102 41.57 9.92 15.20
C LYS A 102 40.53 10.86 14.65
N ASP A 103 40.63 12.13 15.02
CA ASP A 103 39.85 13.23 14.45
C ASP A 103 40.66 13.89 13.33
N PHE A 104 40.06 13.94 12.13
CA PHE A 104 40.65 14.60 10.95
C PHE A 104 40.23 16.05 10.81
N GLY A 105 39.32 16.55 11.69
CA GLY A 105 38.74 17.86 11.51
C GLY A 105 37.98 17.97 10.19
N ARG A 106 38.14 19.11 9.52
CA ARG A 106 37.52 19.38 8.22
C ARG A 106 38.46 19.02 7.08
N LEU A 107 38.05 18.07 6.25
CA LEU A 107 38.76 17.65 5.03
C LEU A 107 38.13 18.33 3.81
N THR A 108 38.95 19.00 3.00
CA THR A 108 38.46 19.68 1.80
C THR A 108 38.73 18.81 0.56
N VAL A 109 37.66 18.56 -0.24
CA VAL A 109 37.76 17.91 -1.56
C VAL A 109 37.64 18.96 -2.65
N SER A 110 38.57 18.93 -3.63
CA SER A 110 38.60 19.86 -4.78
C SER A 110 38.02 19.21 -6.02
N ASP A 111 37.53 20.03 -6.98
CA ASP A 111 37.01 19.54 -8.25
C ASP A 111 38.06 18.84 -9.10
N ASN A 112 37.68 17.69 -9.66
CA ASN A 112 38.58 16.96 -10.56
C ASN A 112 38.44 17.52 -11.98
N LYS A 113 39.49 18.16 -12.48
CA LYS A 113 39.54 18.73 -13.83
C LYS A 113 39.89 17.72 -14.94
N ASN A 114 40.12 16.47 -14.58
CA ASN A 114 40.47 15.41 -15.53
C ASN A 114 39.36 14.36 -15.55
N GLU A 115 38.59 14.30 -16.62
CA GLU A 115 37.68 13.17 -16.90
C GLU A 115 38.52 11.92 -17.15
N LEU A 116 38.52 10.99 -16.20
CA LEU A 116 39.05 9.63 -16.40
C LEU A 116 37.99 8.61 -16.03
N ALA A 117 37.93 7.54 -16.81
CA ALA A 117 37.01 6.44 -16.79
C ALA A 117 36.50 6.01 -15.39
N GLU A 118 35.22 6.04 -15.26
CA GLU A 118 34.41 5.65 -14.10
C GLU A 118 34.67 4.19 -13.71
N VAL A 119 35.30 3.96 -12.57
CA VAL A 119 35.26 2.65 -11.89
C VAL A 119 34.10 2.70 -10.90
N GLU A 120 32.97 2.22 -11.34
CA GLU A 120 31.74 2.10 -10.53
C GLU A 120 31.95 1.03 -9.44
N VAL A 121 32.34 1.44 -8.24
CA VAL A 121 32.21 0.60 -7.05
C VAL A 121 30.80 0.81 -6.50
N VAL A 122 29.88 0.03 -7.00
CA VAL A 122 28.49 0.00 -6.51
C VAL A 122 28.47 -0.64 -5.13
N ALA A 123 28.60 0.15 -4.08
CA ALA A 123 28.10 -0.24 -2.77
C ALA A 123 26.61 -0.47 -2.92
N GLN A 124 26.10 -1.68 -2.71
CA GLN A 124 24.66 -1.95 -2.75
C GLN A 124 24.00 -1.09 -1.68
N ARG A 125 23.23 -0.08 -2.13
CA ARG A 125 22.39 0.70 -1.23
C ARG A 125 21.44 -0.26 -0.51
N PRO A 126 21.21 -0.10 0.80
CA PRO A 126 20.21 -0.91 1.48
C PRO A 126 18.87 -0.71 0.80
N LEU A 127 18.17 -1.78 0.44
CA LEU A 127 16.85 -1.72 -0.19
C LEU A 127 15.80 -1.09 0.74
N VAL A 128 16.03 -1.07 2.05
CA VAL A 128 15.11 -0.52 3.03
C VAL A 128 15.73 0.67 3.74
N THR A 129 15.02 1.78 3.72
CA THR A 129 15.36 3.02 4.45
C THR A 129 14.28 3.31 5.49
N ARG A 130 14.60 4.10 6.53
CA ARG A 130 13.66 4.42 7.59
C ARG A 130 13.77 5.85 8.07
N GLU A 131 12.59 6.37 8.34
CA GLU A 131 12.37 7.65 9.00
C GLU A 131 11.50 7.42 10.26
N ILE A 132 11.31 8.44 11.09
CA ILE A 132 10.52 8.31 12.32
C ILE A 132 9.07 7.86 12.06
N ASP A 133 8.50 8.22 10.92
CA ASP A 133 7.11 7.99 10.55
C ASP A 133 6.93 6.92 9.47
N ARG A 134 8.02 6.46 8.79
CA ARG A 134 7.90 5.58 7.61
C ARG A 134 9.06 4.60 7.44
N ILE A 135 8.78 3.56 6.69
CA ILE A 135 9.75 2.60 6.14
C ILE A 135 9.72 2.75 4.63
N GLY A 136 10.86 2.95 3.99
CA GLY A 136 10.97 3.03 2.53
C GLY A 136 11.66 1.79 1.96
N TYR A 137 11.16 1.28 0.84
CA TYR A 137 11.77 0.21 0.05
C TYR A 137 12.26 0.82 -1.28
N ASP A 138 13.57 0.79 -1.53
CA ASP A 138 14.18 1.30 -2.76
C ASP A 138 13.96 0.29 -3.89
N VAL A 139 12.92 0.51 -4.68
CA VAL A 139 12.57 -0.34 -5.82
C VAL A 139 13.60 -0.22 -6.93
N LYS A 140 14.17 0.97 -7.13
CA LYS A 140 15.17 1.23 -8.17
C LYS A 140 16.46 0.44 -7.95
N ALA A 141 16.83 0.22 -6.69
CA ALA A 141 18.00 -0.57 -6.33
C ALA A 141 17.74 -2.10 -6.40
N ASP A 142 16.48 -2.52 -6.51
CA ASP A 142 16.13 -3.94 -6.66
C ASP A 142 16.23 -4.37 -8.12
N PRO A 143 17.12 -5.33 -8.46
CA PRO A 143 17.28 -5.81 -9.84
C PRO A 143 15.99 -6.32 -10.49
N GLU A 144 15.07 -6.90 -9.72
CA GLU A 144 13.81 -7.42 -10.26
C GLU A 144 12.79 -6.33 -10.59
N ALA A 145 13.03 -5.07 -10.19
CA ALA A 145 12.18 -3.96 -10.61
C ALA A 145 12.08 -3.83 -12.14
N GLN A 146 13.07 -4.35 -12.87
CA GLN A 146 13.07 -4.34 -14.33
C GLN A 146 12.09 -5.33 -14.95
N THR A 147 11.70 -6.38 -14.21
CA THR A 147 10.86 -7.47 -14.71
C THR A 147 9.55 -7.64 -13.97
N ASN A 148 9.44 -7.10 -12.77
CA ASN A 148 8.25 -7.25 -11.92
C ASN A 148 7.27 -6.09 -12.10
N THR A 149 6.01 -6.36 -11.76
CA THR A 149 4.99 -5.35 -11.54
C THR A 149 5.15 -4.72 -10.15
N LEU A 150 4.52 -3.58 -9.95
CA LEU A 150 4.44 -2.96 -8.63
C LEU A 150 3.81 -3.92 -7.59
N GLN A 151 2.78 -4.66 -7.96
CA GLN A 151 2.14 -5.65 -7.08
C GLN A 151 3.10 -6.75 -6.64
N GLU A 152 3.95 -7.24 -7.52
CA GLU A 152 4.97 -8.24 -7.20
C GLU A 152 6.05 -7.68 -6.28
N MET A 153 6.44 -6.43 -6.49
CA MET A 153 7.40 -5.74 -5.61
C MET A 153 6.85 -5.52 -4.20
N LEU A 154 5.54 -5.27 -4.06
CA LEU A 154 4.92 -5.08 -2.74
C LEU A 154 5.08 -6.29 -1.80
N ARG A 155 5.20 -7.50 -2.32
CA ARG A 155 5.47 -8.69 -1.50
C ARG A 155 6.81 -8.64 -0.74
N LYS A 156 7.73 -7.81 -1.22
CA LYS A 156 9.06 -7.61 -0.64
C LYS A 156 9.11 -6.46 0.36
N VAL A 157 8.11 -5.61 0.34
CA VAL A 157 8.07 -4.40 1.18
C VAL A 157 7.72 -4.78 2.62
N PRO A 158 8.49 -4.32 3.63
CA PRO A 158 8.17 -4.56 5.03
C PRO A 158 6.74 -4.12 5.36
N LEU A 159 6.03 -4.87 6.20
CA LEU A 159 4.67 -4.61 6.66
C LEU A 159 3.59 -4.66 5.55
N VAL A 160 3.93 -4.99 4.32
CA VAL A 160 2.98 -5.18 3.22
C VAL A 160 2.82 -6.66 2.93
N THR A 161 1.59 -7.09 2.73
CA THR A 161 1.26 -8.44 2.29
C THR A 161 0.35 -8.35 1.07
N VAL A 162 0.62 -9.22 0.09
CA VAL A 162 -0.24 -9.38 -1.09
C VAL A 162 -0.79 -10.78 -1.06
N GLU A 163 -2.08 -10.89 -0.86
CA GLU A 163 -2.80 -12.15 -0.77
C GLU A 163 -2.79 -12.88 -2.12
N SER A 164 -3.23 -14.12 -2.11
CA SER A 164 -3.23 -14.96 -3.30
C SER A 164 -4.20 -14.47 -4.39
N ASP A 165 -5.27 -13.78 -3.99
CA ASP A 165 -6.22 -13.16 -4.91
C ASP A 165 -5.76 -11.77 -5.42
N GLY A 166 -4.59 -11.27 -4.95
CA GLY A 166 -4.05 -9.95 -5.26
C GLY A 166 -4.47 -8.86 -4.27
N THR A 167 -5.26 -9.18 -3.26
CA THR A 167 -5.63 -8.22 -2.21
C THR A 167 -4.39 -7.77 -1.43
N ILE A 168 -4.23 -6.46 -1.28
CA ILE A 168 -3.10 -5.87 -0.59
C ILE A 168 -3.51 -5.54 0.85
N LYS A 169 -2.67 -5.90 1.80
CA LYS A 169 -2.80 -5.52 3.21
C LYS A 169 -1.54 -4.80 3.67
N VAL A 170 -1.72 -3.77 4.46
CA VAL A 170 -0.63 -3.05 5.12
C VAL A 170 -0.83 -3.18 6.62
N LYS A 171 0.21 -3.61 7.34
CA LYS A 171 0.11 -3.94 8.78
C LYS A 171 -1.03 -4.93 9.09
N GLY A 172 -1.27 -5.88 8.19
CA GLY A 172 -2.34 -6.88 8.33
C GLY A 172 -3.76 -6.37 8.06
N SER A 173 -3.95 -5.10 7.72
CA SER A 173 -5.25 -4.48 7.45
C SER A 173 -5.41 -4.10 5.99
N THR A 174 -6.61 -4.25 5.44
CA THR A 174 -7.02 -3.68 4.15
C THR A 174 -7.42 -2.20 4.28
N ASN A 175 -7.53 -1.69 5.50
CA ASN A 175 -7.81 -0.29 5.77
C ASN A 175 -6.51 0.53 5.76
N PHE A 176 -5.98 0.77 4.58
CA PHE A 176 -4.84 1.64 4.33
C PHE A 176 -5.12 2.51 3.09
N LYS A 177 -4.32 3.54 2.92
CA LYS A 177 -4.42 4.45 1.78
C LYS A 177 -3.21 4.38 0.90
N ILE A 178 -3.40 4.71 -0.37
CA ILE A 178 -2.32 4.73 -1.33
C ILE A 178 -2.04 6.16 -1.74
N TYR A 179 -0.80 6.55 -1.55
CA TYR A 179 -0.25 7.79 -2.04
C TYR A 179 0.63 7.55 -3.25
N LYS A 180 0.65 8.49 -4.15
CA LYS A 180 1.61 8.56 -5.25
C LYS A 180 2.41 9.85 -5.08
N ASN A 181 3.74 9.73 -4.95
CA ASN A 181 4.64 10.87 -4.74
C ASN A 181 4.25 11.74 -3.53
N GLY A 182 3.86 11.10 -2.42
CA GLY A 182 3.41 11.79 -1.22
C GLY A 182 2.00 12.39 -1.32
N ARG A 183 1.22 12.02 -2.34
CA ARG A 183 -0.14 12.50 -2.60
C ARG A 183 -1.10 11.34 -2.61
N PRO A 184 -2.28 11.44 -1.99
CA PRO A 184 -3.29 10.42 -2.10
C PRO A 184 -3.69 10.22 -3.54
N ASN A 185 -3.82 8.99 -3.89
CA ASN A 185 -4.30 8.57 -5.17
C ASN A 185 -5.55 7.71 -4.98
N ASN A 186 -6.72 8.31 -5.22
CA ASN A 186 -7.99 7.62 -5.03
C ASN A 186 -8.16 6.49 -6.04
N SER A 187 -7.69 6.66 -7.27
CA SER A 187 -7.72 5.62 -8.29
C SER A 187 -6.93 4.40 -7.84
N PHE A 188 -5.72 4.61 -7.33
CA PHE A 188 -4.89 3.53 -6.77
C PHE A 188 -5.53 2.92 -5.52
N THR A 189 -6.09 3.74 -4.65
CA THR A 189 -6.71 3.24 -3.41
C THR A 189 -7.97 2.43 -3.70
N LYS A 190 -8.78 2.83 -4.66
CA LYS A 190 -10.01 2.12 -5.03
C LYS A 190 -9.73 0.80 -5.76
N ASN A 191 -8.67 0.74 -6.56
CA ASN A 191 -8.39 -0.38 -7.47
C ASN A 191 -6.92 -0.83 -7.44
N ALA A 192 -6.32 -0.80 -6.24
CA ALA A 192 -4.91 -1.13 -6.03
C ALA A 192 -4.48 -2.46 -6.66
N LYS A 193 -5.33 -3.48 -6.53
CA LYS A 193 -5.09 -4.82 -7.07
C LYS A 193 -4.80 -4.80 -8.56
N ASP A 194 -5.72 -4.24 -9.34
CA ASP A 194 -5.66 -4.27 -10.81
C ASP A 194 -4.62 -3.29 -11.35
N ILE A 195 -4.56 -2.09 -10.77
CA ILE A 195 -3.62 -1.05 -11.18
C ILE A 195 -2.18 -1.47 -10.87
N PHE A 196 -1.91 -2.01 -9.68
CA PHE A 196 -0.55 -2.41 -9.31
C PHE A 196 -0.05 -3.65 -10.02
N ALA A 197 -0.97 -4.53 -10.45
CA ALA A 197 -0.63 -5.62 -11.35
C ALA A 197 -0.21 -5.12 -12.74
N ALA A 198 -0.69 -3.94 -13.15
CA ALA A 198 -0.40 -3.36 -14.46
C ALA A 198 0.82 -2.42 -14.47
N ILE A 199 1.17 -1.78 -13.33
CA ILE A 199 2.30 -0.84 -13.27
C ILE A 199 3.63 -1.58 -13.28
N PRO A 200 4.54 -1.31 -14.24
CA PRO A 200 5.90 -1.84 -14.20
C PRO A 200 6.67 -1.28 -13.00
N ALA A 201 7.33 -2.14 -12.25
CA ALA A 201 8.13 -1.72 -11.10
C ALA A 201 9.32 -0.83 -11.50
N SER A 202 9.80 -0.93 -12.74
CA SER A 202 10.85 -0.06 -13.28
C SER A 202 10.48 1.43 -13.32
N SER A 203 9.17 1.77 -13.27
CA SER A 203 8.69 3.15 -13.18
C SER A 203 8.64 3.67 -11.73
N ILE A 204 8.96 2.84 -10.76
CA ILE A 204 8.89 3.16 -9.33
C ILE A 204 10.30 3.33 -8.78
N LYS A 205 10.52 4.44 -8.07
CA LYS A 205 11.77 4.69 -7.36
C LYS A 205 11.75 4.01 -5.99
N LYS A 206 10.70 4.23 -5.21
CA LYS A 206 10.62 3.83 -3.81
C LYS A 206 9.17 3.52 -3.44
N ILE A 207 8.97 2.56 -2.58
CA ILE A 207 7.69 2.31 -1.91
C ILE A 207 7.88 2.64 -0.43
N GLU A 208 7.04 3.50 0.12
CA GLU A 208 7.11 3.88 1.52
C GLU A 208 5.86 3.40 2.27
N VAL A 209 6.05 2.75 3.40
CA VAL A 209 4.99 2.43 4.36
C VAL A 209 5.07 3.45 5.49
N ILE A 210 4.14 4.40 5.48
CA ILE A 210 4.02 5.38 6.56
C ILE A 210 3.25 4.70 7.69
N THR A 211 3.98 4.36 8.74
CA THR A 211 3.47 3.57 9.89
C THR A 211 2.85 4.43 10.96
N ASP A 212 3.19 5.73 10.97
CA ASP A 212 2.71 6.73 11.89
C ASP A 212 2.32 7.99 11.11
N PRO A 213 1.10 8.00 10.51
CA PRO A 213 0.57 9.19 9.87
C PRO A 213 0.46 10.31 10.88
N GLY A 214 1.06 11.48 10.55
CA GLY A 214 1.01 12.62 11.45
C GLY A 214 -0.33 13.34 11.45
N ALA A 215 -0.44 14.37 12.29
CA ALA A 215 -1.63 15.21 12.38
C ALA A 215 -1.99 15.91 11.05
N ARG A 216 -1.05 16.00 10.13
CA ARG A 216 -1.26 16.51 8.75
C ARG A 216 -2.15 15.60 7.92
N GLU A 217 -2.08 14.30 8.16
CA GLU A 217 -2.91 13.31 7.47
C GLU A 217 -4.35 13.38 8.01
N ASP A 218 -5.31 12.99 7.19
CA ASP A 218 -6.73 13.08 7.57
C ASP A 218 -7.06 12.18 8.76
N ALA A 219 -8.02 12.62 9.56
CA ALA A 219 -8.47 11.88 10.75
C ALA A 219 -9.16 10.56 10.39
N GLU A 220 -9.81 10.48 9.24
CA GLU A 220 -10.23 9.20 8.60
C GLU A 220 -9.03 8.39 8.18
N GLY A 221 -7.96 8.60 8.90
CA GLY A 221 -6.71 7.94 8.70
C GLY A 221 -6.88 6.47 8.95
N VAL A 222 -6.33 5.79 8.07
CA VAL A 222 -6.01 4.41 8.07
C VAL A 222 -4.84 4.15 9.00
N GLY A 223 -4.75 2.95 9.49
CA GLY A 223 -3.63 2.50 10.32
C GLY A 223 -2.27 2.59 9.63
N ALA A 224 -2.22 2.81 8.31
CA ALA A 224 -1.02 3.00 7.51
C ALA A 224 -1.31 3.67 6.16
N ILE A 225 -0.28 4.27 5.56
CA ILE A 225 -0.30 4.81 4.20
C ILE A 225 0.79 4.11 3.38
N LEU A 226 0.43 3.63 2.21
CA LEU A 226 1.35 3.07 1.23
C LEU A 226 1.67 4.15 0.19
N ASN A 227 2.84 4.78 0.27
CA ASN A 227 3.24 5.81 -0.67
C ASN A 227 4.12 5.23 -1.79
N ILE A 228 3.65 5.33 -3.01
CA ILE A 228 4.35 4.90 -4.22
C ILE A 228 5.09 6.10 -4.79
N VAL A 229 6.40 6.11 -4.66
CA VAL A 229 7.25 7.16 -5.22
C VAL A 229 7.71 6.72 -6.61
N THR A 230 7.25 7.42 -7.64
CA THR A 230 7.66 7.15 -9.02
C THR A 230 9.08 7.63 -9.29
N ASP A 231 9.78 7.00 -10.22
CA ASP A 231 11.11 7.42 -10.64
C ASP A 231 10.99 8.64 -11.57
N SER A 232 11.05 9.81 -10.97
CA SER A 232 11.10 11.09 -11.68
C SER A 232 12.41 11.84 -11.41
N GLU A 233 13.35 11.16 -10.76
CA GLU A 233 14.68 11.70 -10.54
C GLU A 233 15.59 11.28 -11.65
N THR A 234 15.67 12.10 -12.62
CA THR A 234 16.90 12.25 -13.38
C THR A 234 16.92 13.67 -13.92
N SER A 235 17.98 14.30 -13.62
CA SER A 235 18.28 15.66 -13.94
C SER A 235 18.55 15.87 -15.44
N MET A 236 18.19 17.05 -15.99
CA MET A 236 17.92 16.97 -17.38
C MET A 236 18.04 18.16 -18.29
N ARG A 237 18.58 17.96 -19.36
CA ARG A 237 18.06 18.36 -20.69
C ARG A 237 17.88 17.07 -21.48
N GLY A 238 16.68 16.82 -21.98
CA GLY A 238 16.45 15.66 -22.81
C GLY A 238 15.13 14.95 -22.55
N VAL A 239 15.00 13.79 -23.13
CA VAL A 239 13.85 12.91 -23.02
C VAL A 239 14.32 11.53 -22.58
N THR A 240 13.69 10.95 -21.57
CA THR A 240 13.88 9.54 -21.22
C THR A 240 12.54 8.85 -21.10
N GLY A 241 12.54 7.55 -21.33
CA GLY A 241 11.32 6.76 -21.13
C GLY A 241 11.61 5.27 -21.06
N THR A 242 10.60 4.55 -20.62
CA THR A 242 10.57 3.10 -20.60
C THR A 242 9.31 2.63 -21.28
N ALA A 243 9.45 1.77 -22.28
CA ALA A 243 8.37 1.02 -22.87
C ALA A 243 8.49 -0.44 -22.44
N SER A 244 7.41 -1.04 -21.95
CA SER A 244 7.41 -2.44 -21.55
C SER A 244 6.20 -3.18 -22.08
N LEU A 245 6.38 -4.48 -22.29
CA LEU A 245 5.40 -5.39 -22.80
C LEU A 245 5.43 -6.65 -21.95
N TYR A 246 4.27 -7.13 -21.52
CA TYR A 246 4.09 -8.40 -20.84
C TYR A 246 3.12 -9.29 -21.60
N LEU A 247 3.44 -10.58 -21.69
CA LEU A 247 2.66 -11.63 -22.31
C LEU A 247 2.70 -12.86 -21.42
N ASP A 248 1.63 -13.60 -21.29
CA ASP A 248 1.66 -14.92 -20.67
C ASP A 248 0.66 -15.91 -21.32
N ASN A 249 0.77 -17.18 -20.93
CA ASN A 249 -0.07 -18.24 -21.48
C ASN A 249 -1.54 -18.18 -21.05
N ASN A 250 -1.85 -17.45 -19.99
CA ASN A 250 -3.24 -17.27 -19.52
C ASN A 250 -3.88 -16.08 -20.24
N ASN A 251 -3.07 -15.04 -20.50
CA ASN A 251 -3.49 -13.86 -21.24
C ASN A 251 -2.50 -13.58 -22.40
N PRO A 252 -2.81 -14.06 -23.60
CA PRO A 252 -1.95 -13.87 -24.76
C PRO A 252 -2.01 -12.46 -25.36
N GLU A 253 -2.92 -11.59 -24.92
CA GLU A 253 -2.94 -10.19 -25.33
C GLU A 253 -1.76 -9.43 -24.70
N PRO A 254 -0.98 -8.70 -25.51
CA PRO A 254 0.14 -7.92 -24.98
C PRO A 254 -0.38 -6.76 -24.11
N LEU A 255 0.21 -6.63 -22.91
CA LEU A 255 -0.09 -5.57 -21.97
C LEU A 255 0.99 -4.47 -22.08
N PRO A 256 0.74 -3.41 -22.86
CA PRO A 256 1.70 -2.32 -23.04
C PRO A 256 1.69 -1.36 -21.86
N ASN A 257 2.88 -0.88 -21.51
CA ASN A 257 3.04 0.23 -20.57
C ASN A 257 4.10 1.19 -21.09
N LEU A 258 3.86 2.48 -20.95
CA LEU A 258 4.76 3.56 -21.34
C LEU A 258 4.94 4.53 -20.18
N TYR A 259 6.16 4.93 -19.95
CA TYR A 259 6.53 6.04 -19.10
C TYR A 259 7.52 6.93 -19.85
N LEU A 260 7.22 8.22 -19.96
CA LEU A 260 8.04 9.22 -20.66
C LEU A 260 8.22 10.43 -19.77
N THR A 261 9.44 10.90 -19.61
CA THR A 261 9.74 12.18 -18.95
C THR A 261 10.60 13.06 -19.86
N SER A 262 10.26 14.32 -19.92
CA SER A 262 11.00 15.34 -20.65
C SER A 262 11.25 16.55 -19.77
N GLN A 263 12.43 17.13 -19.87
CA GLN A 263 12.76 18.43 -19.29
C GLN A 263 13.19 19.44 -20.34
N ILE A 264 12.56 20.59 -20.28
CA ILE A 264 12.82 21.75 -21.12
C ILE A 264 13.07 22.90 -20.15
N ASP A 265 14.34 23.28 -19.98
CA ASP A 265 14.80 24.32 -19.04
C ASP A 265 14.25 24.07 -17.61
N LYS A 266 13.41 24.92 -17.09
CA LYS A 266 12.80 24.91 -15.74
C LYS A 266 11.50 24.11 -15.66
N LEU A 267 11.04 23.57 -16.79
CA LEU A 267 9.82 22.79 -16.89
C LEU A 267 10.14 21.32 -17.12
N THR A 268 9.65 20.46 -16.23
CA THR A 268 9.66 19.02 -16.41
C THR A 268 8.24 18.53 -16.58
N PHE A 269 7.99 17.66 -17.53
CA PHE A 269 6.72 16.97 -17.61
C PHE A 269 6.93 15.48 -17.85
N SER A 270 6.00 14.67 -17.35
CA SER A 270 5.95 13.24 -17.54
C SER A 270 4.59 12.82 -18.06
N VAL A 271 4.59 11.83 -18.94
CA VAL A 271 3.39 11.15 -19.45
C VAL A 271 3.57 9.67 -19.17
N TYR A 272 2.54 9.04 -18.65
CA TYR A 272 2.56 7.61 -18.40
C TYR A 272 1.19 6.99 -18.65
N GLY A 273 1.19 5.71 -18.98
CA GLY A 273 -0.04 4.95 -19.12
C GLY A 273 0.21 3.51 -19.47
N GLY A 274 -0.85 2.74 -19.33
CA GLY A 274 -0.85 1.33 -19.63
C GLY A 274 -2.26 0.76 -19.69
N GLU A 275 -2.32 -0.50 -20.09
CA GLU A 275 -3.55 -1.26 -20.18
C GLU A 275 -3.36 -2.63 -19.52
N SER A 276 -4.43 -3.18 -18.95
CA SER A 276 -4.53 -4.57 -18.54
C SER A 276 -5.85 -5.17 -19.01
N TYR A 277 -5.81 -6.43 -19.32
CA TYR A 277 -6.95 -7.21 -19.77
C TYR A 277 -7.03 -8.51 -18.96
N SER A 278 -8.23 -8.87 -18.52
CA SER A 278 -8.49 -10.17 -17.90
C SER A 278 -9.53 -10.94 -18.71
N ASN A 279 -9.22 -12.18 -19.03
CA ASN A 279 -10.06 -13.03 -19.83
C ASN A 279 -10.88 -14.03 -18.99
N ARG A 280 -11.79 -14.74 -19.63
CA ARG A 280 -12.69 -15.71 -18.97
C ARG A 280 -11.94 -16.84 -18.24
N LYS A 281 -10.78 -17.29 -18.73
CA LYS A 281 -10.00 -18.36 -18.08
C LYS A 281 -9.46 -17.93 -16.72
N GLU A 282 -9.02 -16.67 -16.62
CA GLU A 282 -8.50 -16.12 -15.36
C GLU A 282 -9.59 -15.86 -14.33
N THR A 283 -10.78 -15.45 -14.80
CA THR A 283 -11.88 -14.99 -13.95
C THR A 283 -12.86 -16.10 -13.59
N ARG A 284 -12.87 -17.23 -14.32
CA ARG A 284 -13.83 -18.32 -14.08
C ARG A 284 -13.71 -18.89 -12.69
N ARG A 285 -14.85 -18.94 -11.99
CA ARG A 285 -14.99 -19.53 -10.65
C ARG A 285 -16.23 -20.40 -10.58
N ARG A 286 -16.16 -21.40 -9.69
CA ARG A 286 -17.32 -22.17 -9.22
C ARG A 286 -17.52 -21.80 -7.76
N ASN A 287 -18.77 -21.60 -7.35
CA ASN A 287 -19.14 -21.27 -6.00
C ASN A 287 -20.12 -22.28 -5.46
N GLU A 288 -19.95 -22.66 -4.20
CA GLU A 288 -20.88 -23.50 -3.47
C GLU A 288 -21.16 -22.83 -2.13
N GLN A 289 -22.41 -22.79 -1.72
CA GLN A 289 -22.84 -22.23 -0.43
C GLN A 289 -23.85 -23.18 0.20
N SER A 290 -23.71 -23.38 1.50
CA SER A 290 -24.64 -24.12 2.33
C SER A 290 -24.96 -23.30 3.56
N ASP A 291 -26.24 -23.00 3.78
CA ASP A 291 -26.73 -22.27 4.94
C ASP A 291 -27.66 -23.18 5.75
N ILE A 292 -27.49 -23.23 7.06
CA ILE A 292 -28.38 -23.94 7.99
C ILE A 292 -29.06 -22.88 8.86
N TYR A 293 -30.39 -22.81 8.82
CA TYR A 293 -31.18 -21.90 9.62
C TYR A 293 -31.54 -22.57 10.96
N TYR A 294 -31.19 -21.95 12.06
CA TYR A 294 -31.32 -22.58 13.39
C TYR A 294 -32.74 -22.74 13.87
N ASP A 295 -33.64 -21.77 13.55
CA ASP A 295 -35.02 -21.76 14.06
C ASP A 295 -35.90 -22.78 13.31
N SER A 296 -35.76 -22.87 12.01
CA SER A 296 -36.54 -23.79 11.18
C SER A 296 -35.89 -25.17 11.05
N GLY A 297 -34.57 -25.25 11.24
CA GLY A 297 -33.80 -26.43 10.90
C GLY A 297 -33.64 -26.65 9.38
N ASN A 298 -34.09 -25.72 8.54
CA ASN A 298 -33.98 -25.78 7.09
C ASN A 298 -32.54 -25.56 6.64
N SER A 299 -32.21 -26.12 5.50
CA SER A 299 -30.90 -25.92 4.85
C SER A 299 -31.03 -25.42 3.42
N LEU A 300 -30.38 -24.26 3.15
CA LEU A 300 -30.31 -23.68 1.82
C LEU A 300 -28.98 -24.10 1.16
N PHE A 301 -29.07 -24.73 0.01
CA PHE A 301 -27.90 -25.04 -0.80
C PHE A 301 -27.93 -24.20 -2.09
N SER A 302 -26.80 -23.56 -2.39
CA SER A 302 -26.58 -22.83 -3.65
C SER A 302 -25.30 -23.28 -4.30
N SER A 303 -25.35 -23.59 -5.59
CA SER A 303 -24.18 -23.81 -6.42
C SER A 303 -24.20 -22.89 -7.64
N GLY A 304 -23.04 -22.50 -8.12
CA GLY A 304 -23.00 -21.59 -9.27
C GLY A 304 -21.60 -21.46 -9.88
N TYR A 305 -21.57 -20.74 -10.98
CA TYR A 305 -20.36 -20.35 -11.67
C TYR A 305 -20.39 -18.88 -12.02
N SER A 306 -19.23 -18.29 -12.26
CA SER A 306 -19.09 -16.96 -12.83
C SER A 306 -17.83 -16.87 -13.69
N GLU A 307 -17.92 -16.11 -14.78
CA GLU A 307 -16.78 -15.73 -15.61
C GLU A 307 -16.98 -14.33 -16.16
N SER A 308 -15.90 -13.61 -16.38
CA SER A 308 -15.96 -12.23 -16.90
C SER A 308 -14.76 -11.92 -17.80
N THR A 309 -14.93 -10.88 -18.62
CA THR A 309 -13.82 -10.22 -19.29
C THR A 309 -13.88 -8.75 -18.99
N TYR A 310 -12.74 -8.15 -18.65
CA TYR A 310 -12.68 -6.72 -18.41
C TYR A 310 -11.35 -6.14 -18.89
N ARG A 311 -11.39 -4.86 -19.23
CA ARG A 311 -10.22 -4.04 -19.59
C ARG A 311 -10.08 -2.90 -18.59
N ASN A 312 -8.83 -2.65 -18.18
CA ASN A 312 -8.45 -1.49 -17.39
C ASN A 312 -7.47 -0.67 -18.21
N GLY A 313 -7.75 0.63 -18.34
CA GLY A 313 -6.82 1.61 -18.87
C GLY A 313 -6.46 2.63 -17.79
N TRP A 314 -5.22 3.03 -17.72
CA TRP A 314 -4.77 4.05 -16.79
C TRP A 314 -3.71 4.94 -17.44
N GLY A 315 -3.67 6.20 -17.02
CA GLY A 315 -2.68 7.13 -17.52
C GLY A 315 -2.68 8.45 -16.77
N GLY A 316 -1.64 9.24 -16.98
CA GLY A 316 -1.55 10.56 -16.37
C GLY A 316 -0.46 11.41 -16.97
N LEU A 317 -0.56 12.69 -16.62
CA LEU A 317 0.34 13.78 -16.96
C LEU A 317 0.82 14.41 -15.66
N GLU A 318 2.10 14.64 -15.54
CA GLU A 318 2.70 15.41 -14.44
C GLU A 318 3.52 16.55 -15.03
N ALA A 319 3.41 17.73 -14.45
CA ALA A 319 4.23 18.89 -14.80
C ALA A 319 4.83 19.50 -13.53
N SER A 320 6.08 19.89 -13.59
CA SER A 320 6.80 20.58 -12.50
C SER A 320 7.54 21.77 -13.10
N TRP A 321 7.27 22.97 -12.56
CA TRP A 321 7.87 24.20 -13.00
C TRP A 321 8.57 24.91 -11.83
N GLU A 322 9.87 25.14 -11.99
CA GLU A 322 10.73 25.86 -11.04
C GLU A 322 11.15 27.22 -11.62
N PRO A 323 10.29 28.27 -11.53
CA PRO A 323 10.64 29.58 -12.08
C PRO A 323 11.92 30.16 -11.46
N ASP A 324 12.18 29.85 -10.20
CA ASP A 324 13.37 30.23 -9.45
C ASP A 324 13.64 29.22 -8.31
N THR A 325 14.70 29.45 -7.53
CA THR A 325 15.13 28.54 -6.44
C THR A 325 14.17 28.50 -5.24
N LEU A 326 13.23 29.42 -5.13
CA LEU A 326 12.29 29.54 -4.01
C LEU A 326 10.89 29.04 -4.36
N ASN A 327 10.52 29.03 -5.63
CA ASN A 327 9.17 28.76 -6.07
C ASN A 327 9.12 27.46 -6.88
N LEU A 328 8.14 26.63 -6.57
CA LEU A 328 7.86 25.37 -7.27
C LEU A 328 6.36 25.24 -7.47
N LEU A 329 5.93 25.06 -8.72
CA LEU A 329 4.57 24.71 -9.10
C LEU A 329 4.56 23.29 -9.64
N THR A 330 3.69 22.42 -9.10
CA THR A 330 3.46 21.08 -9.65
C THR A 330 2.00 20.89 -9.98
N MET A 331 1.74 20.28 -11.12
CA MET A 331 0.40 19.91 -11.58
C MET A 331 0.39 18.44 -11.95
N GLU A 332 -0.70 17.76 -11.67
CA GLU A 332 -0.93 16.38 -12.05
C GLU A 332 -2.37 16.23 -12.52
N ALA A 333 -2.54 15.46 -13.60
CA ALA A 333 -3.84 14.96 -14.03
C ALA A 333 -3.69 13.48 -14.34
N GLN A 334 -4.57 12.66 -13.79
CA GLN A 334 -4.54 11.22 -14.00
C GLN A 334 -5.95 10.66 -14.14
N GLY A 335 -6.07 9.55 -14.84
CA GLY A 335 -7.33 8.87 -15.01
C GLY A 335 -7.18 7.36 -14.96
N TRP A 336 -8.27 6.72 -14.60
CA TRP A 336 -8.44 5.28 -14.65
C TRP A 336 -9.80 4.95 -15.25
N LEU A 337 -9.78 3.96 -16.14
CA LEU A 337 -10.93 3.48 -16.88
C LEU A 337 -11.07 1.99 -16.61
N TRP A 338 -12.26 1.53 -16.30
CA TRP A 338 -12.56 0.12 -16.23
C TRP A 338 -13.84 -0.14 -17.02
N HIS A 339 -13.79 -1.17 -17.86
CA HIS A 339 -14.91 -1.59 -18.66
C HIS A 339 -15.04 -3.11 -18.60
N GLN A 340 -16.21 -3.59 -18.21
CA GLN A 340 -16.54 -5.02 -18.24
C GLN A 340 -17.26 -5.34 -19.54
N ASN A 341 -16.53 -6.01 -20.44
CA ASN A 341 -17.05 -6.36 -21.77
C ASN A 341 -18.03 -7.54 -21.71
N HIS A 342 -17.87 -8.39 -20.70
CA HIS A 342 -18.69 -9.58 -20.55
C HIS A 342 -18.69 -10.06 -19.10
N PHE A 343 -19.85 -10.44 -18.63
CA PHE A 343 -20.03 -11.23 -17.42
C PHE A 343 -21.14 -12.24 -17.69
N ASP A 344 -20.87 -13.50 -17.39
CA ASP A 344 -21.85 -14.56 -17.35
C ASP A 344 -21.69 -15.34 -16.05
N GLY A 345 -22.78 -15.52 -15.34
CA GLY A 345 -22.82 -16.29 -14.12
C GLY A 345 -24.16 -16.96 -13.99
N GLY A 346 -24.21 -18.04 -13.28
CA GLY A 346 -25.45 -18.76 -13.07
C GLY A 346 -25.31 -19.74 -11.94
N GLY A 347 -26.46 -20.30 -11.55
CA GLY A 347 -26.43 -21.28 -10.48
C GLY A 347 -27.84 -21.77 -10.15
N HIS A 348 -27.86 -22.76 -9.28
CA HIS A 348 -29.08 -23.35 -8.76
C HIS A 348 -29.13 -23.15 -7.23
N THR A 349 -30.30 -22.87 -6.71
CA THR A 349 -30.56 -22.68 -5.26
C THR A 349 -31.76 -23.53 -4.87
N ALA A 350 -31.63 -24.29 -3.78
CA ALA A 350 -32.69 -25.10 -3.24
C ALA A 350 -32.73 -25.02 -1.71
N LEU A 351 -33.90 -24.92 -1.13
CA LEU A 351 -34.18 -24.99 0.32
C LEU A 351 -34.76 -26.38 0.64
N PHE A 352 -34.17 -27.01 1.65
CA PHE A 352 -34.61 -28.33 2.15
C PHE A 352 -35.10 -28.21 3.59
N GLY A 353 -36.17 -28.92 3.88
CA GLY A 353 -36.64 -29.12 5.25
C GLY A 353 -35.71 -29.99 6.11
N PRO A 354 -35.95 -30.05 7.43
CA PRO A 354 -35.16 -30.90 8.34
C PRO A 354 -35.22 -32.38 8.00
N ASP A 355 -36.28 -32.82 7.33
CA ASP A 355 -36.47 -34.18 6.83
C ASP A 355 -35.80 -34.46 5.48
N GLY A 356 -35.12 -33.47 4.90
CA GLY A 356 -34.49 -33.55 3.60
C GLY A 356 -35.44 -33.34 2.40
N SER A 357 -36.70 -33.00 2.61
CA SER A 357 -37.65 -32.67 1.54
C SER A 357 -37.31 -31.32 0.94
N GLU A 358 -37.35 -31.23 -0.39
CA GLU A 358 -37.18 -29.94 -1.09
C GLU A 358 -38.43 -29.08 -0.87
N LEU A 359 -38.27 -27.92 -0.24
CA LEU A 359 -39.31 -26.95 0.01
C LEU A 359 -39.54 -26.03 -1.19
N TYR A 360 -38.47 -25.47 -1.73
CA TYR A 360 -38.45 -24.73 -3.01
C TYR A 360 -37.11 -24.80 -3.69
N SER A 361 -37.10 -24.58 -5.00
CA SER A 361 -35.86 -24.41 -5.75
C SER A 361 -36.05 -23.47 -6.94
N TYR A 362 -34.90 -22.91 -7.41
CA TYR A 362 -34.85 -22.13 -8.63
C TYR A 362 -33.43 -22.11 -9.20
N SER A 363 -33.36 -21.88 -10.53
CA SER A 363 -32.13 -21.56 -11.23
C SER A 363 -32.04 -20.07 -11.46
N ARG A 364 -30.81 -19.52 -11.49
CA ARG A 364 -30.56 -18.10 -11.78
C ARG A 364 -29.48 -17.95 -12.82
N ARG A 365 -29.62 -16.93 -13.66
CA ARG A 365 -28.58 -16.47 -14.58
C ARG A 365 -28.34 -14.99 -14.36
N ASN A 366 -27.08 -14.62 -14.13
CA ASN A 366 -26.64 -13.25 -13.93
C ASN A 366 -25.85 -12.80 -15.15
N THR A 367 -26.23 -11.65 -15.71
CA THR A 367 -25.51 -10.99 -16.80
C THR A 367 -25.29 -9.53 -16.47
N TYR A 368 -24.15 -8.98 -16.90
CA TYR A 368 -23.85 -7.55 -16.79
C TYR A 368 -23.59 -7.03 -18.21
N PRO A 369 -24.60 -6.43 -18.84
CA PRO A 369 -24.49 -6.03 -20.24
C PRO A 369 -23.59 -4.81 -20.46
N ASP A 370 -23.45 -3.90 -19.47
CA ASP A 370 -22.66 -2.69 -19.61
C ASP A 370 -22.27 -2.15 -18.22
N ASN A 371 -21.05 -2.41 -17.80
CA ASN A 371 -20.49 -1.88 -16.56
C ASN A 371 -19.24 -1.06 -16.86
N ASN A 372 -19.30 0.21 -16.50
CA ASN A 372 -18.23 1.17 -16.74
C ASN A 372 -17.88 1.94 -15.47
N TYR A 373 -16.62 2.22 -15.31
CA TYR A 373 -16.09 3.06 -14.25
C TYR A 373 -15.02 3.98 -14.81
N TYR A 374 -15.16 5.28 -14.55
CA TYR A 374 -14.24 6.34 -14.94
C TYR A 374 -13.87 7.15 -13.72
N ASP A 375 -12.59 7.33 -13.48
CA ASP A 375 -12.06 8.14 -12.39
C ASP A 375 -11.02 9.10 -12.94
N ILE A 376 -11.17 10.39 -12.64
CA ILE A 376 -10.26 11.46 -13.07
C ILE A 376 -9.90 12.28 -11.85
N ASP A 377 -8.61 12.42 -11.61
CA ASP A 377 -8.04 13.25 -10.56
C ASP A 377 -7.15 14.33 -11.18
N GLY A 378 -7.29 15.56 -10.70
CA GLY A 378 -6.40 16.65 -11.02
C GLY A 378 -5.92 17.35 -9.76
N SER A 379 -4.64 17.74 -9.69
CA SER A 379 -4.12 18.51 -8.57
C SER A 379 -3.13 19.59 -9.02
N ALA A 380 -3.11 20.69 -8.28
CA ALA A 380 -2.14 21.75 -8.42
C ALA A 380 -1.58 22.10 -7.05
N ASN A 381 -0.24 22.19 -6.93
CA ASN A 381 0.42 22.53 -5.69
C ASN A 381 1.46 23.62 -5.96
N TYR A 382 1.40 24.67 -5.18
CA TYR A 382 2.38 25.74 -5.18
C TYR A 382 3.14 25.70 -3.85
N GLN A 383 4.45 25.56 -3.92
CA GLN A 383 5.34 25.61 -2.76
C GLN A 383 6.29 26.80 -2.89
N ARG A 384 6.34 27.59 -1.84
CA ARG A 384 7.32 28.63 -1.66
C ARG A 384 8.26 28.29 -0.51
N SER A 385 9.54 28.15 -0.80
CA SER A 385 10.61 28.12 0.20
C SER A 385 10.93 29.56 0.58
N THR A 386 11.09 29.84 1.88
CA THR A 386 11.49 31.18 2.32
C THR A 386 13.02 31.29 2.31
N ARG A 387 13.55 32.47 2.60
CA ARG A 387 15.00 32.66 2.78
C ARG A 387 15.55 31.94 4.01
N ARG A 388 14.69 31.43 4.92
CA ARG A 388 15.07 30.61 6.05
C ARG A 388 15.18 29.17 5.60
N LYS A 389 16.34 28.55 5.85
CA LYS A 389 16.61 27.13 5.45
C LYS A 389 15.51 26.21 6.03
N GLY A 390 14.86 25.43 5.17
CA GLY A 390 13.87 24.44 5.55
C GLY A 390 12.46 24.99 5.87
N GLU A 391 12.23 26.31 5.80
CA GLU A 391 10.88 26.88 5.95
C GLU A 391 10.16 26.88 4.61
N THR A 392 8.95 26.29 4.58
CA THR A 392 8.12 26.19 3.38
C THR A 392 6.66 26.55 3.65
N ILE A 393 6.02 27.17 2.67
CA ILE A 393 4.57 27.39 2.62
C ILE A 393 4.08 26.64 1.38
N THR A 394 3.06 25.81 1.54
CA THR A 394 2.47 25.09 0.42
C THR A 394 0.97 25.34 0.37
N LEU A 395 0.49 25.69 -0.81
CA LEU A 395 -0.94 25.77 -1.14
C LEU A 395 -1.25 24.67 -2.13
N SER A 396 -2.29 23.92 -1.86
CA SER A 396 -2.68 22.77 -2.65
C SER A 396 -4.17 22.79 -2.98
N TYR A 397 -4.50 22.45 -4.21
CA TYR A 397 -5.87 22.22 -4.66
C TYR A 397 -5.96 20.87 -5.36
N ARG A 398 -7.08 20.16 -5.16
CA ARG A 398 -7.38 18.91 -5.84
C ARG A 398 -8.83 18.87 -6.26
N LEU A 399 -9.06 18.35 -7.46
CA LEU A 399 -10.36 17.95 -7.99
C LEU A 399 -10.32 16.44 -8.28
N SER A 400 -11.31 15.71 -7.77
CA SER A 400 -11.53 14.30 -8.10
C SER A 400 -12.96 14.12 -8.60
N THR A 401 -13.13 13.38 -9.70
CA THR A 401 -14.45 13.03 -10.21
C THR A 401 -14.49 11.56 -10.60
N THR A 402 -15.55 10.89 -10.19
CA THR A 402 -15.79 9.48 -10.52
C THR A 402 -17.17 9.37 -11.16
N ARG A 403 -17.26 8.61 -12.25
CA ARG A 403 -18.53 8.18 -12.84
C ARG A 403 -18.56 6.67 -12.89
N GLN A 404 -19.63 6.10 -12.41
CA GLN A 404 -19.86 4.66 -12.45
C GLN A 404 -21.22 4.40 -13.06
N HIS A 405 -21.28 3.45 -13.97
CA HIS A 405 -22.52 2.89 -14.50
C HIS A 405 -22.50 1.38 -14.28
N THR A 406 -23.51 0.88 -13.61
CA THR A 406 -23.68 -0.56 -13.36
C THR A 406 -25.04 -0.98 -13.91
N ASN A 407 -25.03 -1.93 -14.81
CA ASN A 407 -26.23 -2.53 -15.36
C ASN A 407 -26.13 -4.05 -15.18
N SER A 408 -27.09 -4.65 -14.49
CA SER A 408 -27.13 -6.08 -14.22
C SER A 408 -28.54 -6.63 -14.40
N LEU A 409 -28.62 -7.85 -14.87
CA LEU A 409 -29.85 -8.60 -15.01
C LEU A 409 -29.66 -9.98 -14.38
N THR A 410 -30.53 -10.31 -13.42
CA THR A 410 -30.64 -11.66 -12.84
C THR A 410 -31.98 -12.25 -13.27
N GLU A 411 -31.94 -13.29 -14.06
CA GLU A 411 -33.11 -14.05 -14.51
C GLU A 411 -33.30 -15.28 -13.63
N TYR A 412 -34.55 -15.61 -13.30
CA TYR A 412 -34.94 -16.76 -12.48
C TYR A 412 -35.76 -17.73 -13.32
N THR A 413 -35.28 -18.97 -13.40
CA THR A 413 -35.90 -20.06 -14.16
C THR A 413 -36.08 -21.28 -13.26
N ASP A 414 -36.73 -22.32 -13.78
CA ASP A 414 -36.94 -23.63 -13.11
C ASP A 414 -37.47 -23.48 -11.67
N LYS A 415 -38.40 -22.55 -11.47
CA LYS A 415 -38.98 -22.25 -10.17
C LYS A 415 -39.90 -23.36 -9.71
N VAL A 416 -39.61 -23.95 -8.58
CA VAL A 416 -40.46 -24.96 -7.91
C VAL A 416 -40.84 -24.39 -6.55
N ASN A 417 -42.14 -24.27 -6.28
CA ASN A 417 -42.73 -23.77 -5.01
C ASN A 417 -42.15 -22.42 -4.52
N CYS A 418 -41.73 -21.55 -5.45
CA CYS A 418 -41.16 -20.24 -5.10
C CYS A 418 -42.29 -19.23 -4.86
N GLU A 419 -42.22 -18.51 -3.73
CA GLU A 419 -43.23 -17.50 -3.38
C GLU A 419 -42.99 -16.14 -4.05
N PHE A 420 -41.73 -15.85 -4.54
CA PHE A 420 -41.46 -14.59 -5.23
C PHE A 420 -42.01 -14.58 -6.66
N PRO A 421 -42.78 -13.52 -7.01
CA PRO A 421 -43.56 -13.52 -8.26
C PRO A 421 -42.79 -13.05 -9.49
N TYR A 422 -41.65 -12.34 -9.31
CA TYR A 422 -40.88 -11.80 -10.44
C TYR A 422 -40.06 -12.87 -11.21
N SER A 423 -39.96 -12.68 -12.52
CA SER A 423 -39.16 -13.55 -13.41
C SER A 423 -37.70 -13.10 -13.52
N ALA A 424 -37.42 -11.84 -13.27
CA ALA A 424 -36.08 -11.28 -13.27
C ALA A 424 -35.97 -10.06 -12.36
N ILE A 425 -34.72 -9.74 -11.95
CA ILE A 425 -34.36 -8.45 -11.31
C ILE A 425 -33.33 -7.76 -12.19
N GLY A 426 -33.70 -6.61 -12.75
CA GLY A 426 -32.80 -5.68 -13.42
C GLY A 426 -32.35 -4.59 -12.47
N ASN A 427 -31.06 -4.24 -12.49
CA ASN A 427 -30.53 -3.07 -11.80
C ASN A 427 -29.79 -2.19 -12.77
N ASN A 428 -30.18 -0.92 -12.86
CA ASN A 428 -29.43 0.11 -13.60
C ASN A 428 -29.10 1.25 -12.65
N SER A 429 -27.82 1.41 -12.33
CA SER A 429 -27.36 2.43 -11.37
C SER A 429 -26.28 3.32 -12.01
N LYS A 430 -26.46 4.62 -11.86
CA LYS A 430 -25.49 5.63 -12.27
C LYS A 430 -25.07 6.45 -11.06
N LEU A 431 -23.79 6.57 -10.83
CA LEU A 431 -23.18 7.36 -9.76
C LEU A 431 -22.24 8.39 -10.35
N THR A 432 -22.38 9.64 -9.93
CA THR A 432 -21.43 10.70 -10.16
C THR A 432 -20.95 11.25 -8.83
N PHE A 433 -19.66 11.22 -8.63
CA PHE A 433 -18.98 11.77 -7.47
C PHE A 433 -18.05 12.91 -7.89
N THR A 434 -18.07 14.01 -7.15
CA THR A 434 -17.16 15.14 -7.35
C THR A 434 -16.68 15.64 -6.00
N GLU A 435 -15.38 15.87 -5.89
CA GLU A 435 -14.71 16.31 -4.68
C GLU A 435 -13.74 17.45 -4.99
N HIS A 436 -13.86 18.53 -4.25
CA HIS A 436 -12.93 19.66 -4.24
C HIS A 436 -12.22 19.71 -2.91
N THR A 437 -10.92 19.83 -2.91
CA THR A 437 -10.12 19.96 -1.69
C THR A 437 -9.14 21.12 -1.81
N GLY A 438 -9.13 21.97 -0.79
CA GLY A 438 -8.15 23.02 -0.59
C GLY A 438 -7.35 22.74 0.69
N GLN A 439 -6.03 22.93 0.65
CA GLN A 439 -5.13 22.74 1.79
C GLN A 439 -4.03 23.78 1.79
N ALA A 440 -3.69 24.28 3.00
CA ALA A 440 -2.59 25.19 3.25
C ALA A 440 -1.71 24.62 4.37
N ASP A 441 -0.41 24.50 4.12
CA ASP A 441 0.59 23.99 5.04
C ASP A 441 1.70 25.01 5.24
N TRP A 442 2.15 25.14 6.47
CA TRP A 442 3.36 25.85 6.83
C TRP A 442 4.25 24.92 7.65
N SER A 443 5.51 24.80 7.24
CA SER A 443 6.53 23.97 7.88
C SER A 443 7.72 24.85 8.21
N ARG A 444 8.18 24.82 9.47
CA ARG A 444 9.30 25.63 9.92
C ARG A 444 10.19 24.90 10.92
N PRO A 445 11.49 24.76 10.63
CA PRO A 445 12.49 24.39 11.63
C PRO A 445 12.85 25.60 12.53
N TYR A 446 13.05 25.33 13.81
CA TYR A 446 13.56 26.29 14.80
C TYR A 446 14.88 25.74 15.35
N GLY A 447 16.01 26.24 14.82
CA GLY A 447 17.33 25.67 15.05
C GLY A 447 17.46 24.27 14.48
N GLU A 448 18.36 23.47 15.04
CA GLU A 448 18.65 22.10 14.55
C GLU A 448 17.77 21.03 15.22
N HIS A 449 17.09 21.38 16.32
CA HIS A 449 16.42 20.41 17.17
C HIS A 449 14.90 20.43 17.09
N HIS A 450 14.31 21.49 16.56
CA HIS A 450 12.87 21.69 16.61
C HIS A 450 12.29 21.89 15.21
N LYS A 451 11.15 21.29 14.95
CA LYS A 451 10.37 21.53 13.73
C LYS A 451 8.88 21.61 14.06
N LEU A 452 8.21 22.60 13.51
CA LEU A 452 6.77 22.79 13.63
C LEU A 452 6.15 22.74 12.23
N ASP A 453 5.16 21.90 12.08
CA ASP A 453 4.29 21.80 10.91
C ASP A 453 2.87 22.16 11.35
N VAL A 454 2.20 23.10 10.68
CA VAL A 454 0.80 23.46 10.93
C VAL A 454 0.07 23.61 9.62
N GLY A 455 -1.24 23.35 9.62
CA GLY A 455 -2.03 23.50 8.40
C GLY A 455 -3.53 23.50 8.64
N ALA A 456 -4.24 23.78 7.56
CA ALA A 456 -5.68 23.75 7.48
C ALA A 456 -6.12 23.12 6.16
N LYS A 457 -7.28 22.45 6.18
CA LYS A 457 -7.84 21.74 5.04
C LYS A 457 -9.34 21.87 4.99
N ALA A 458 -9.88 22.02 3.78
CA ALA A 458 -11.32 22.00 3.52
C ALA A 458 -11.62 21.04 2.37
N ILE A 459 -12.65 20.22 2.55
CA ILE A 459 -13.13 19.22 1.57
C ILE A 459 -14.61 19.48 1.31
N PHE A 460 -14.99 19.50 0.04
CA PHE A 460 -16.39 19.61 -0.39
C PHE A 460 -16.68 18.48 -1.37
N ARG A 461 -17.61 17.61 -1.03
CA ARG A 461 -18.03 16.44 -1.80
C ARG A 461 -19.48 16.53 -2.19
N ARG A 462 -19.74 16.10 -3.41
CA ARG A 462 -21.09 15.85 -3.90
C ARG A 462 -21.13 14.48 -4.56
N ASN A 463 -22.06 13.67 -4.09
CA ASN A 463 -22.53 12.46 -4.75
C ASN A 463 -23.88 12.70 -5.34
N HIS A 464 -24.08 12.23 -6.56
CA HIS A 464 -25.39 12.13 -7.18
C HIS A 464 -25.57 10.69 -7.69
N SER A 465 -26.63 10.02 -7.27
CA SER A 465 -26.91 8.64 -7.64
C SER A 465 -28.34 8.53 -8.15
N THR A 466 -28.49 7.81 -9.26
CA THR A 466 -29.78 7.34 -9.76
C THR A 466 -29.74 5.82 -9.82
N SER A 467 -30.78 5.15 -9.38
CA SER A 467 -30.91 3.70 -9.40
C SER A 467 -32.31 3.31 -9.83
N LEU A 468 -32.40 2.42 -10.82
CA LEU A 468 -33.64 1.75 -11.22
C LEU A 468 -33.50 0.27 -10.86
N GLN A 469 -34.40 -0.23 -10.02
CA GLN A 469 -34.58 -1.66 -9.78
C GLN A 469 -35.86 -2.12 -10.46
N ASP A 470 -35.75 -3.05 -11.39
CA ASP A 470 -36.84 -3.59 -12.16
C ASP A 470 -37.12 -5.05 -11.71
N TYR A 471 -38.13 -5.24 -10.88
CA TYR A 471 -38.70 -6.55 -10.57
C TYR A 471 -39.68 -6.91 -11.66
N ARG A 472 -39.21 -7.55 -12.70
CA ARG A 472 -39.97 -7.86 -13.92
C ARG A 472 -41.28 -8.57 -13.56
N ASP A 473 -42.38 -8.12 -14.17
CA ASP A 473 -43.74 -8.60 -13.98
C ASP A 473 -44.41 -8.15 -12.66
N VAL A 474 -43.69 -7.36 -11.83
CA VAL A 474 -44.23 -6.94 -10.50
C VAL A 474 -44.16 -5.42 -10.32
N ALA A 475 -42.99 -4.81 -10.31
CA ALA A 475 -42.81 -3.39 -10.02
C ALA A 475 -41.45 -2.86 -10.46
N GLN A 476 -41.38 -1.57 -10.72
CA GLN A 476 -40.15 -0.83 -10.91
C GLN A 476 -39.99 0.20 -9.80
N TYR A 477 -38.75 0.29 -9.26
CA TYR A 477 -38.39 1.22 -8.21
C TYR A 477 -37.30 2.14 -8.68
N GLU A 478 -37.59 3.42 -8.71
CA GLU A 478 -36.60 4.45 -9.04
C GLU A 478 -36.22 5.18 -7.75
N THR A 479 -34.93 5.43 -7.61
CA THR A 479 -34.37 6.24 -6.54
C THR A 479 -33.36 7.21 -7.11
N GLU A 480 -33.56 8.49 -6.83
CA GLU A 480 -32.57 9.53 -7.11
C GLU A 480 -32.22 10.25 -5.81
N PHE A 481 -30.95 10.29 -5.47
CA PHE A 481 -30.53 11.01 -4.28
C PHE A 481 -29.22 11.78 -4.47
N THR A 482 -29.04 12.82 -3.66
CA THR A 482 -27.80 13.59 -3.60
C THR A 482 -27.29 13.62 -2.18
N HIS A 483 -25.99 13.32 -2.03
CA HIS A 483 -25.29 13.39 -0.75
C HIS A 483 -24.18 14.44 -0.81
N HIS A 484 -24.10 15.28 0.21
CA HIS A 484 -23.07 16.29 0.39
C HIS A 484 -22.25 15.98 1.64
N THR A 485 -20.94 16.13 1.56
CA THR A 485 -20.04 16.08 2.72
C THR A 485 -19.14 17.30 2.70
N THR A 486 -19.10 18.03 3.80
CA THR A 486 -18.13 19.10 4.04
C THR A 486 -17.27 18.72 5.22
N VAL A 487 -15.95 18.77 5.07
CA VAL A 487 -14.99 18.56 6.17
C VAL A 487 -14.10 19.77 6.28
N ALA A 488 -13.97 20.33 7.48
CA ALA A 488 -13.01 21.38 7.82
C ALA A 488 -12.06 20.85 8.91
N ALA A 489 -10.76 21.00 8.69
CA ALA A 489 -9.74 20.49 9.60
C ALA A 489 -8.65 21.52 9.86
N VAL A 490 -8.13 21.52 11.09
CA VAL A 490 -6.91 22.23 11.49
C VAL A 490 -6.01 21.26 12.23
N TYR A 491 -4.69 21.40 12.04
CA TYR A 491 -3.71 20.49 12.64
C TYR A 491 -2.38 21.14 12.91
N GLY A 492 -1.67 20.56 13.88
CA GLY A 492 -0.29 20.90 14.21
C GLY A 492 0.51 19.67 14.59
N ASP A 493 1.78 19.62 14.21
CA ASP A 493 2.72 18.56 14.46
C ASP A 493 4.06 19.16 14.88
N TYR A 494 4.58 18.75 16.03
CA TYR A 494 5.84 19.22 16.57
C TYR A 494 6.84 18.08 16.69
N ARG A 495 8.05 18.30 16.22
CA ARG A 495 9.17 17.36 16.29
C ARG A 495 10.31 17.95 17.09
N LEU A 496 10.89 17.12 17.96
CA LEU A 496 12.03 17.46 18.82
C LEU A 496 13.12 16.41 18.67
N MET A 497 14.33 16.83 18.30
CA MET A 497 15.50 15.97 18.12
C MET A 497 16.53 16.30 19.22
N LEU A 498 16.82 15.34 20.11
CA LEU A 498 17.76 15.50 21.23
C LEU A 498 18.81 14.38 21.18
N GLY A 499 19.90 14.63 20.50
CA GLY A 499 20.98 13.66 20.34
C GLY A 499 20.46 12.36 19.70
N LYS A 500 20.41 11.26 20.48
CA LYS A 500 19.91 9.97 20.02
C LYS A 500 18.39 9.83 20.07
N TRP A 501 17.68 10.76 20.66
CA TRP A 501 16.23 10.74 20.82
C TRP A 501 15.55 11.64 19.81
N ASN A 502 14.46 11.15 19.21
CA ASN A 502 13.53 11.95 18.42
C ASN A 502 12.13 11.77 19.00
N PHE A 503 11.44 12.87 19.20
CA PHE A 503 10.07 12.91 19.70
C PHE A 503 9.18 13.62 18.69
N ARG A 504 7.94 13.19 18.63
CA ARG A 504 6.90 13.81 17.82
C ARG A 504 5.60 13.86 18.60
N ALA A 505 4.89 14.97 18.54
CA ALA A 505 3.55 15.13 19.07
C ALA A 505 2.70 15.92 18.06
N GLY A 506 1.55 15.38 17.71
CA GLY A 506 0.63 16.00 16.78
C GLY A 506 -0.81 15.97 17.31
N MET A 507 -1.60 16.95 16.88
CA MET A 507 -3.02 17.06 17.15
C MET A 507 -3.72 17.55 15.91
N ARG A 508 -4.86 16.92 15.59
CA ARG A 508 -5.77 17.35 14.53
C ARG A 508 -7.19 17.40 15.06
N TYR A 509 -7.91 18.43 14.68
CA TYR A 509 -9.34 18.54 14.91
C TYR A 509 -10.05 18.58 13.55
N GLU A 510 -11.13 17.81 13.42
CA GLU A 510 -11.98 17.80 12.24
C GLU A 510 -13.44 18.03 12.61
N TYR A 511 -14.07 18.93 11.90
CA TYR A 511 -15.52 19.10 11.86
C TYR A 511 -16.04 18.56 10.54
N SER A 512 -17.06 17.70 10.58
CA SER A 512 -17.70 17.15 9.38
C SER A 512 -19.20 17.36 9.42
N TYR A 513 -19.72 17.78 8.28
CA TYR A 513 -21.15 17.89 8.04
C TYR A 513 -21.52 17.01 6.84
N LEU A 514 -22.40 16.06 7.07
CA LEU A 514 -22.93 15.15 6.06
C LEU A 514 -24.43 15.40 5.91
N SER A 515 -24.95 15.44 4.68
CA SER A 515 -26.38 15.52 4.42
C SER A 515 -26.74 14.73 3.17
N ALA A 516 -27.86 14.04 3.20
CA ALA A 516 -28.43 13.33 2.06
C ALA A 516 -29.86 13.79 1.83
N LYS A 517 -30.20 14.00 0.56
CA LYS A 517 -31.54 14.37 0.10
C LYS A 517 -32.02 13.39 -0.95
N PHE A 518 -33.17 12.82 -0.75
CA PHE A 518 -33.85 12.03 -1.75
C PHE A 518 -34.69 12.94 -2.65
N ILE A 519 -34.34 12.99 -3.94
CA ILE A 519 -35.00 13.86 -4.93
C ILE A 519 -36.24 13.16 -5.47
N HIS A 520 -36.16 11.85 -5.69
CA HIS A 520 -37.21 11.01 -6.19
C HIS A 520 -37.11 9.60 -5.58
N GLN A 521 -38.30 9.02 -5.21
CA GLN A 521 -38.40 7.66 -4.69
C GLN A 521 -39.77 7.09 -5.04
N THR A 522 -39.78 5.88 -5.59
CA THR A 522 -41.05 5.16 -5.85
C THR A 522 -41.35 4.08 -4.81
N ASN A 523 -40.43 3.80 -3.89
CA ASN A 523 -40.52 2.73 -2.89
C ASN A 523 -40.28 3.24 -1.46
N GLY A 524 -41.33 3.86 -0.89
CA GLY A 524 -41.34 4.32 0.50
C GLY A 524 -40.73 5.71 0.71
N ASP A 525 -41.11 6.33 1.83
CA ASP A 525 -40.51 7.59 2.26
C ASP A 525 -39.22 7.32 3.01
N HIS A 526 -38.10 7.59 2.35
CA HIS A 526 -36.80 7.70 3.02
C HIS A 526 -36.60 9.16 3.41
N PRO A 527 -36.55 9.50 4.69
CA PRO A 527 -36.39 10.88 5.11
C PRO A 527 -34.99 11.39 4.74
N ASP A 528 -34.91 12.66 4.35
CA ASP A 528 -33.63 13.37 4.28
C ASP A 528 -32.95 13.29 5.65
N PHE A 529 -31.64 13.11 5.66
CA PHE A 529 -30.87 13.07 6.89
C PHE A 529 -29.63 13.96 6.85
N ALA A 530 -29.17 14.39 8.03
CA ALA A 530 -27.93 15.13 8.19
C ALA A 530 -27.25 14.74 9.50
N SER A 531 -25.93 14.67 9.47
CA SER A 531 -25.09 14.35 10.62
C SER A 531 -23.97 15.36 10.77
N LYS A 532 -23.57 15.63 12.03
CA LYS A 532 -22.43 16.49 12.39
C LYS A 532 -21.49 15.68 13.28
N LEU A 533 -20.23 15.59 12.87
CA LEU A 533 -19.21 14.86 13.60
C LEU A 533 -18.08 15.81 14.01
N ASN A 534 -17.52 15.59 15.21
CA ASN A 534 -16.40 16.35 15.76
C ASN A 534 -15.35 15.39 16.27
N ASP A 535 -14.19 15.38 15.63
CA ASP A 535 -13.18 14.36 15.87
C ASP A 535 -11.84 14.97 16.28
N TRP A 536 -11.30 14.51 17.42
CA TRP A 536 -9.98 14.84 17.93
C TRP A 536 -9.03 13.66 17.71
N VAL A 537 -7.91 13.91 17.02
CA VAL A 537 -7.00 12.90 16.53
C VAL A 537 -5.57 13.18 16.99
N PRO A 538 -5.21 12.75 18.20
CA PRO A 538 -3.87 12.86 18.74
C PRO A 538 -2.92 11.82 18.11
N SER A 539 -1.64 12.19 17.96
CA SER A 539 -0.54 11.30 17.62
C SER A 539 0.71 11.63 18.43
N VAL A 540 1.40 10.61 18.95
CA VAL A 540 2.66 10.74 19.67
C VAL A 540 3.61 9.64 19.22
N GLY A 541 4.86 9.98 18.99
CA GLY A 541 5.89 9.02 18.61
C GLY A 541 7.23 9.38 19.25
N MET A 542 8.03 8.35 19.50
CA MET A 542 9.42 8.50 19.90
C MET A 542 10.31 7.49 19.18
N SER A 543 11.53 7.89 18.89
CA SER A 543 12.57 6.96 18.44
C SER A 543 13.87 7.20 19.16
N TYR A 544 14.63 6.12 19.34
CA TYR A 544 15.93 6.12 19.99
C TYR A 544 16.96 5.39 19.14
N ASN A 545 18.01 6.09 18.73
CA ASN A 545 19.14 5.50 18.01
C ASN A 545 20.07 4.83 19.03
N LEU A 546 19.85 3.52 19.27
CA LEU A 546 20.65 2.75 20.25
C LEU A 546 22.12 2.73 19.84
N THR A 547 22.36 2.44 18.56
CA THR A 547 23.65 2.54 17.87
C THR A 547 23.43 3.19 16.49
N ASP A 548 24.49 3.44 15.74
CA ASP A 548 24.38 3.93 14.35
C ASP A 548 23.65 2.91 13.44
N ALA A 549 23.64 1.64 13.82
CA ALA A 549 22.98 0.57 13.08
C ALA A 549 21.59 0.20 13.62
N ILE A 550 21.25 0.51 14.87
CA ILE A 550 20.02 0.04 15.54
C ILE A 550 19.18 1.21 16.00
N THR A 551 17.93 1.26 15.55
CA THR A 551 16.93 2.22 15.99
C THR A 551 15.74 1.50 16.62
N LEU A 552 15.30 2.00 17.77
CA LEU A 552 14.07 1.60 18.45
C LEU A 552 13.02 2.70 18.25
N LYS A 553 11.76 2.31 18.01
CA LYS A 553 10.66 3.25 17.81
C LYS A 553 9.42 2.78 18.54
N ALA A 554 8.67 3.71 19.11
CA ALA A 554 7.33 3.48 19.66
C ALA A 554 6.42 4.62 19.25
N SER A 555 5.15 4.32 18.95
CA SER A 555 4.16 5.35 18.65
C SER A 555 2.75 4.96 19.09
N TYR A 556 1.96 5.98 19.32
CA TYR A 556 0.51 5.93 19.48
C TYR A 556 -0.12 6.93 18.52
N ASN A 557 -1.14 6.49 17.78
CA ASN A 557 -1.98 7.38 17.00
C ASN A 557 -3.45 6.97 17.12
N ARG A 558 -4.31 7.98 17.11
CA ARG A 558 -5.73 7.80 16.90
C ARG A 558 -6.06 8.08 15.45
N THR A 559 -6.90 7.27 14.85
CA THR A 559 -7.51 7.50 13.53
C THR A 559 -9.00 7.26 13.62
N ILE A 560 -9.76 7.79 12.69
CA ILE A 560 -11.20 7.57 12.60
C ILE A 560 -11.55 6.97 11.24
N HIS A 561 -12.68 6.32 11.17
CA HIS A 561 -13.30 5.89 9.93
C HIS A 561 -14.77 6.31 9.92
N ARG A 562 -15.15 7.17 8.97
CA ARG A 562 -16.52 7.63 8.80
C ARG A 562 -17.32 6.61 8.01
N PRO A 563 -18.59 6.35 8.38
CA PRO A 563 -19.43 5.48 7.57
C PRO A 563 -19.62 6.10 6.19
N GLY A 564 -19.33 5.32 5.16
CA GLY A 564 -19.59 5.72 3.77
C GLY A 564 -21.08 5.66 3.45
N ILE A 565 -21.47 6.28 2.34
CA ILE A 565 -22.88 6.38 1.94
C ILE A 565 -23.59 5.03 1.87
N SER A 566 -22.91 3.96 1.45
CA SER A 566 -23.50 2.62 1.38
C SER A 566 -23.85 2.02 2.73
N TYR A 567 -23.23 2.50 3.82
CA TYR A 567 -23.60 2.13 5.19
C TYR A 567 -24.75 2.97 5.75
N LEU A 568 -24.92 4.18 5.21
CA LEU A 568 -25.92 5.16 5.66
C LEU A 568 -27.22 5.07 4.87
N ASP A 569 -27.18 4.57 3.62
CA ASP A 569 -28.34 4.53 2.72
C ASP A 569 -29.40 3.54 3.23
N PRO A 570 -30.58 3.99 3.70
CA PRO A 570 -31.63 3.13 4.23
C PRO A 570 -32.37 2.35 3.14
N ALA A 571 -32.08 2.57 1.86
CA ALA A 571 -32.72 1.85 0.76
C ALA A 571 -32.49 0.33 0.87
N ARG A 572 -33.57 -0.44 0.75
CA ARG A 572 -33.52 -1.90 0.88
C ARG A 572 -33.11 -2.56 -0.42
N SER A 573 -32.10 -3.42 -0.33
CA SER A 573 -31.75 -4.37 -1.38
C SER A 573 -32.39 -5.71 -1.05
N ILE A 574 -33.28 -6.18 -1.89
CA ILE A 574 -34.11 -7.39 -1.65
C ILE A 574 -33.75 -8.43 -2.73
N THR A 575 -33.46 -9.63 -2.27
CA THR A 575 -33.34 -10.84 -3.09
C THR A 575 -34.29 -11.93 -2.53
N PRO A 576 -34.47 -13.08 -3.17
CA PRO A 576 -35.29 -14.15 -2.62
C PRO A 576 -34.86 -14.66 -1.23
N THR A 577 -33.59 -14.49 -0.87
CA THR A 577 -33.02 -15.07 0.37
C THR A 577 -32.40 -14.02 1.30
N THR A 578 -32.34 -12.74 0.88
CA THR A 578 -31.65 -11.70 1.67
C THR A 578 -32.36 -10.34 1.59
N VAL A 579 -32.31 -9.60 2.69
CA VAL A 579 -32.69 -8.17 2.76
C VAL A 579 -31.58 -7.41 3.45
N SER A 580 -31.05 -6.38 2.80
CA SER A 580 -29.99 -5.54 3.38
C SER A 580 -30.27 -4.06 3.21
N TYR A 581 -29.88 -3.23 4.20
CA TYR A 581 -30.06 -1.78 4.19
C TYR A 581 -29.03 -1.10 5.11
N GLY A 582 -28.75 0.17 4.86
CA GLY A 582 -27.87 0.98 5.69
C GLY A 582 -28.58 1.58 6.91
N ASN A 583 -27.80 2.30 7.73
CA ASN A 583 -28.28 2.99 8.93
C ASN A 583 -27.76 4.43 8.95
N PRO A 584 -28.59 5.46 8.82
CA PRO A 584 -28.17 6.86 8.83
C PRO A 584 -27.63 7.36 10.18
N ASP A 585 -27.89 6.65 11.29
CA ASP A 585 -27.48 7.06 12.65
C ASP A 585 -26.05 6.61 13.02
N LEU A 586 -25.25 6.17 12.04
CA LEU A 586 -23.89 5.70 12.31
C LEU A 586 -22.94 6.84 12.66
N GLU A 587 -22.06 6.59 13.62
CA GLU A 587 -20.96 7.46 14.04
C GLU A 587 -19.62 7.02 13.44
N SER A 588 -18.61 7.90 13.51
CA SER A 588 -17.24 7.54 13.16
C SER A 588 -16.69 6.43 14.08
N GLU A 589 -16.07 5.42 13.52
CA GLU A 589 -15.27 4.44 14.28
C GLU A 589 -13.97 5.10 14.75
N VAL A 590 -13.53 4.75 15.95
CA VAL A 590 -12.28 5.28 16.54
C VAL A 590 -11.27 4.17 16.74
N TYR A 591 -10.16 4.25 16.01
CA TYR A 591 -9.04 3.33 16.07
C TYR A 591 -7.91 3.91 16.93
N ASN A 592 -7.52 3.20 17.97
CA ASN A 592 -6.36 3.52 18.79
C ASN A 592 -5.24 2.51 18.45
N ASN A 593 -4.18 3.00 17.84
CA ASN A 593 -3.07 2.20 17.34
C ASN A 593 -1.83 2.43 18.22
N ILE A 594 -1.24 1.36 18.72
CA ILE A 594 0.00 1.36 19.49
C ILE A 594 1.01 0.51 18.76
N THR A 595 2.21 1.01 18.53
CA THR A 595 3.24 0.28 17.78
C THR A 595 4.60 0.38 18.44
N ALA A 596 5.39 -0.67 18.30
CA ALA A 596 6.81 -0.69 18.61
C ALA A 596 7.59 -1.37 17.48
N GLU A 597 8.77 -0.85 17.18
CA GLU A 597 9.64 -1.35 16.11
C GLU A 597 11.10 -1.30 16.55
N MET A 598 11.84 -2.34 16.22
CA MET A 598 13.29 -2.39 16.25
C MET A 598 13.80 -2.58 14.82
N SER A 599 14.77 -1.79 14.41
CA SER A 599 15.39 -1.89 13.11
C SER A 599 16.91 -1.89 13.21
N MET A 600 17.55 -2.74 12.40
CA MET A 600 19.01 -2.84 12.31
C MET A 600 19.45 -2.81 10.85
N TYR A 601 20.46 -1.97 10.55
CA TYR A 601 21.07 -1.85 9.23
C TYR A 601 22.57 -2.06 9.32
N THR A 602 23.06 -2.93 8.46
CA THR A 602 24.48 -3.16 8.24
C THR A 602 24.72 -3.39 6.75
N ASN A 603 25.98 -3.42 6.32
CA ASN A 603 26.30 -3.70 4.91
C ASN A 603 25.85 -5.10 4.43
N LYS A 604 25.58 -6.03 5.35
CA LYS A 604 25.17 -7.40 5.02
C LYS A 604 23.75 -7.74 5.42
N PHE A 605 23.20 -7.07 6.43
CA PHE A 605 21.90 -7.37 7.00
C PHE A 605 21.06 -6.12 7.12
N ASN A 606 19.82 -6.21 6.68
CA ASN A 606 18.76 -5.27 6.98
C ASN A 606 17.65 -6.03 7.70
N LEU A 607 17.43 -5.74 8.96
CA LEU A 607 16.43 -6.42 9.79
C LEU A 607 15.41 -5.42 10.32
N SER A 608 14.15 -5.83 10.40
CA SER A 608 13.10 -5.12 11.09
C SER A 608 12.22 -6.08 11.84
N PHE A 609 11.98 -5.76 13.08
CA PHE A 609 10.97 -6.40 13.90
C PHE A 609 9.94 -5.36 14.34
N TYR A 610 8.69 -5.59 14.02
CA TYR A 610 7.56 -4.71 14.30
C TYR A 610 6.51 -5.45 15.09
N VAL A 611 5.95 -4.80 16.10
CA VAL A 611 4.74 -5.24 16.80
C VAL A 611 3.74 -4.10 16.86
N GLY A 612 2.47 -4.40 16.69
CA GLY A 612 1.39 -3.42 16.73
C GLY A 612 0.12 -3.97 17.34
N GLY A 613 -0.62 -3.10 18.00
CA GLY A 613 -1.95 -3.39 18.53
C GLY A 613 -2.95 -2.32 18.07
N THR A 614 -4.14 -2.73 17.71
CA THR A 614 -5.27 -1.85 17.36
C THR A 614 -6.45 -2.14 18.29
N ILE A 615 -7.02 -1.07 18.84
CA ILE A 615 -8.17 -1.11 19.77
C ILE A 615 -9.28 -0.25 19.20
N VAL A 616 -10.42 -0.85 18.89
CA VAL A 616 -11.67 -0.18 18.49
C VAL A 616 -12.79 -0.59 19.44
N ASN A 617 -13.53 0.38 19.99
CA ASN A 617 -14.60 0.12 20.93
C ASN A 617 -15.99 0.35 20.34
N ASN A 618 -16.10 1.08 19.25
CA ASN A 618 -17.32 1.44 18.53
C ASN A 618 -17.23 1.06 17.05
N ALA A 619 -16.67 -0.12 16.75
CA ALA A 619 -16.55 -0.58 15.39
C ALA A 619 -17.92 -0.73 14.72
N LEU A 620 -17.99 -0.34 13.45
CA LEU A 620 -19.12 -0.65 12.59
C LEU A 620 -19.25 -2.16 12.46
N SER A 621 -20.33 -2.70 12.90
CA SER A 621 -20.63 -4.14 12.80
C SER A 621 -21.94 -4.34 12.08
N GLU A 622 -21.98 -5.31 11.19
CA GLU A 622 -23.26 -5.81 10.72
C GLU A 622 -24.07 -6.36 11.90
N LYS A 623 -25.33 -6.04 11.93
CA LYS A 623 -26.34 -6.70 12.75
C LYS A 623 -27.11 -7.63 11.82
N LYS A 624 -27.00 -8.94 12.09
CA LYS A 624 -27.60 -9.98 11.25
C LYS A 624 -28.62 -10.78 12.04
N TRP A 625 -29.73 -11.07 11.39
CA TRP A 625 -30.73 -11.99 11.91
C TRP A 625 -31.44 -12.72 10.78
N VAL A 626 -32.15 -13.77 11.10
CA VAL A 626 -32.97 -14.54 10.16
C VAL A 626 -34.41 -14.43 10.58
N GLU A 627 -35.28 -14.23 9.62
CA GLU A 627 -36.72 -14.24 9.81
C GLU A 627 -37.38 -14.93 8.60
N ASN A 628 -38.15 -15.99 8.83
CA ASN A 628 -38.75 -16.82 7.79
C ASN A 628 -37.72 -17.29 6.71
N ASP A 629 -36.55 -17.79 7.16
CA ASP A 629 -35.43 -18.24 6.30
C ASP A 629 -34.87 -17.17 5.33
N ILE A 630 -35.18 -15.90 5.57
CA ILE A 630 -34.61 -14.75 4.89
C ILE A 630 -33.55 -14.12 5.81
N SER A 631 -32.38 -13.91 5.30
CA SER A 631 -31.29 -13.26 6.04
C SER A 631 -31.40 -11.73 5.94
N TYR A 632 -31.55 -11.06 7.07
CA TYR A 632 -31.55 -9.61 7.16
C TYR A 632 -30.19 -9.09 7.64
N SER A 633 -29.78 -7.94 7.12
CA SER A 633 -28.58 -7.25 7.59
C SER A 633 -28.71 -5.73 7.56
N THR A 634 -28.17 -5.09 8.60
CA THR A 634 -27.96 -3.64 8.69
C THR A 634 -26.68 -3.37 9.46
N TYR A 635 -26.35 -2.11 9.75
CA TYR A 635 -25.11 -1.70 10.41
C TYR A 635 -25.38 -0.93 11.70
N ALA A 636 -24.48 -1.07 12.69
CA ALA A 636 -24.49 -0.32 13.93
C ALA A 636 -23.09 -0.17 14.52
N ASN A 637 -22.82 0.87 15.32
CA ASN A 637 -21.57 1.08 16.06
C ASN A 637 -21.49 0.22 17.34
N ILE A 638 -21.77 -1.06 17.24
CA ILE A 638 -21.84 -2.03 18.36
C ILE A 638 -20.63 -2.96 18.45
N GLY A 639 -19.75 -2.89 17.48
CA GLY A 639 -18.59 -3.76 17.37
C GLY A 639 -17.45 -3.35 18.29
N LYS A 640 -16.64 -4.33 18.69
CA LYS A 640 -15.34 -4.15 19.35
C LYS A 640 -14.29 -4.95 18.59
N GLN A 641 -13.16 -4.32 18.29
CA GLN A 641 -12.04 -4.98 17.65
C GLN A 641 -10.81 -4.85 18.54
N ARG A 642 -10.09 -5.96 18.64
CA ARG A 642 -8.73 -6.05 19.22
C ARG A 642 -7.88 -6.81 18.23
N SER A 643 -6.90 -6.15 17.68
CA SER A 643 -5.97 -6.79 16.73
C SER A 643 -4.54 -6.65 17.23
N PHE A 644 -3.77 -7.68 17.03
CA PHE A 644 -2.34 -7.71 17.26
C PHE A 644 -1.64 -8.18 15.99
N ILE A 645 -0.53 -7.55 15.63
CA ILE A 645 0.33 -7.96 14.54
C ILE A 645 1.78 -7.99 14.98
N SER A 646 2.52 -8.97 14.51
CA SER A 646 3.97 -9.05 14.57
C SER A 646 4.51 -9.29 13.17
N SER A 647 5.51 -8.54 12.76
CA SER A 647 6.17 -8.69 11.46
C SER A 647 7.68 -8.70 11.64
N PHE A 648 8.33 -9.62 10.93
CA PHE A 648 9.77 -9.71 10.79
C PHE A 648 10.13 -9.53 9.32
N TYR A 649 10.97 -8.55 9.02
CA TYR A 649 11.60 -8.38 7.73
C TYR A 649 13.10 -8.61 7.87
N GLY A 650 13.66 -9.43 7.00
CA GLY A 650 15.09 -9.69 6.95
C GLY A 650 15.58 -9.75 5.50
N GLN A 651 16.62 -8.98 5.21
CA GLN A 651 17.38 -9.10 3.97
C GLN A 651 18.83 -9.39 4.31
N TRP A 652 19.37 -10.43 3.73
CA TRP A 652 20.75 -10.86 3.94
C TRP A 652 21.47 -10.99 2.61
N SER A 653 22.54 -10.20 2.42
CA SER A 653 23.53 -10.37 1.34
C SER A 653 24.52 -11.45 1.75
N ILE A 654 24.18 -12.73 1.47
CA ILE A 654 25.00 -13.90 1.81
C ILE A 654 26.38 -13.77 1.16
N THR A 655 26.37 -13.38 -0.12
CA THR A 655 27.55 -13.00 -0.90
C THR A 655 27.24 -11.75 -1.71
N GLU A 656 28.20 -11.16 -2.43
CA GLU A 656 27.97 -10.07 -3.38
C GLU A 656 27.04 -10.46 -4.55
N LYS A 657 26.86 -11.76 -4.76
CA LYS A 657 26.06 -12.32 -5.86
C LYS A 657 24.78 -13.00 -5.38
N THR A 658 24.65 -13.30 -4.09
CA THR A 658 23.53 -14.06 -3.53
C THR A 658 22.85 -13.25 -2.44
N SER A 659 21.55 -13.03 -2.55
CA SER A 659 20.73 -12.40 -1.50
C SER A 659 19.51 -13.25 -1.14
N LEU A 660 19.19 -13.24 0.16
CA LEU A 660 18.00 -13.84 0.75
C LEU A 660 17.13 -12.72 1.32
N LEU A 661 15.85 -12.74 1.02
CA LEU A 661 14.85 -11.87 1.62
C LEU A 661 13.78 -12.72 2.29
N VAL A 662 13.44 -12.37 3.51
CA VAL A 662 12.39 -13.01 4.32
C VAL A 662 11.46 -11.91 4.83
N ASN A 663 10.16 -12.07 4.63
CA ASN A 663 9.13 -11.21 5.19
C ASN A 663 8.07 -12.09 5.84
N LEU A 664 8.02 -12.11 7.16
CA LEU A 664 7.10 -12.93 7.95
C LEU A 664 6.14 -12.00 8.67
N SER A 665 4.85 -12.19 8.46
CA SER A 665 3.83 -11.48 9.22
C SER A 665 2.88 -12.49 9.85
N ALA A 666 2.55 -12.26 11.10
CA ALA A 666 1.55 -13.03 11.83
C ALA A 666 0.73 -12.05 12.70
N GLY A 667 -0.53 -12.35 12.87
CA GLY A 667 -1.39 -11.53 13.71
C GLY A 667 -2.52 -12.32 14.32
N TYR A 668 -3.16 -11.70 15.27
CA TYR A 668 -4.33 -12.22 15.96
C TYR A 668 -5.42 -11.18 15.90
N ASN A 669 -6.59 -11.55 15.40
CA ASN A 669 -7.78 -10.73 15.35
C ASN A 669 -8.83 -11.27 16.32
N HIS A 670 -9.46 -10.36 17.04
CA HIS A 670 -10.62 -10.62 17.88
C HIS A 670 -11.66 -9.56 17.59
N TYR A 671 -12.74 -9.98 16.93
CA TYR A 671 -13.92 -9.18 16.66
C TYR A 671 -15.05 -9.66 17.56
N ARG A 672 -15.78 -8.71 18.11
CA ARG A 672 -16.92 -9.00 19.00
C ARG A 672 -18.00 -7.93 18.81
N ASN A 673 -19.24 -8.37 18.82
CA ASN A 673 -20.41 -7.52 18.99
C ASN A 673 -21.28 -8.11 20.13
N PRO A 674 -22.48 -7.57 20.46
CA PRO A 674 -23.36 -8.15 21.49
C PRO A 674 -23.76 -9.61 21.23
N ASP A 675 -23.88 -9.99 19.97
CA ASP A 675 -24.45 -11.29 19.57
C ASP A 675 -23.37 -12.38 19.46
N LYS A 676 -22.18 -12.05 18.92
CA LYS A 676 -21.14 -13.02 18.59
C LYS A 676 -19.73 -12.48 18.83
N SER A 677 -18.83 -13.43 18.96
CA SER A 677 -17.40 -13.16 19.12
C SER A 677 -16.57 -14.17 18.34
N MET A 678 -15.74 -13.70 17.44
CA MET A 678 -14.83 -14.52 16.65
C MET A 678 -13.40 -14.06 16.80
N LYS A 679 -12.48 -15.01 16.88
CA LYS A 679 -11.06 -14.75 17.10
C LYS A 679 -10.21 -15.79 16.38
N GLY A 680 -9.05 -15.36 15.86
CA GLY A 680 -8.17 -16.27 15.16
C GLY A 680 -6.81 -15.66 14.85
N TRP A 681 -5.86 -16.56 14.61
CA TRP A 681 -4.53 -16.23 14.11
C TRP A 681 -4.51 -16.27 12.61
N TRP A 682 -3.66 -15.43 12.02
CA TRP A 682 -3.29 -15.46 10.61
C TRP A 682 -1.79 -15.32 10.47
N TRP A 683 -1.22 -15.86 9.38
CA TRP A 683 0.19 -15.69 9.02
C TRP A 683 0.36 -15.60 7.52
N ASN A 684 1.40 -14.88 7.13
CA ASN A 684 1.70 -14.57 5.74
C ASN A 684 3.23 -14.50 5.54
N PRO A 685 3.92 -15.67 5.39
CA PRO A 685 5.33 -15.71 5.08
C PRO A 685 5.59 -15.48 3.60
N PHE A 686 6.68 -14.77 3.31
CA PHE A 686 7.28 -14.61 2.00
C PHE A 686 8.79 -14.83 2.11
N VAL A 687 9.36 -15.66 1.22
CA VAL A 687 10.80 -15.91 1.13
C VAL A 687 11.23 -15.79 -0.31
N ARG A 688 12.38 -15.17 -0.56
CA ARG A 688 12.95 -15.01 -1.89
C ARG A 688 14.47 -15.14 -1.87
N VAL A 689 15.00 -15.81 -2.89
CA VAL A 689 16.45 -15.90 -3.17
C VAL A 689 16.72 -15.30 -4.55
N VAL A 690 17.78 -14.51 -4.65
CA VAL A 690 18.29 -13.96 -5.90
C VAL A 690 19.75 -14.36 -6.05
N GLN A 691 20.15 -14.77 -7.27
CA GLN A 691 21.52 -15.12 -7.63
C GLN A 691 21.96 -14.35 -8.88
N LYS A 692 23.05 -13.59 -8.77
CA LYS A 692 23.69 -12.97 -9.96
C LYS A 692 24.65 -13.97 -10.58
N LEU A 693 24.50 -14.22 -11.87
CA LEU A 693 25.33 -15.10 -12.68
C LEU A 693 26.13 -14.31 -13.73
N PRO A 694 27.18 -14.91 -14.35
CA PRO A 694 27.83 -14.31 -15.52
C PRO A 694 26.84 -13.93 -16.62
N TRP A 695 27.27 -13.11 -17.58
CA TRP A 695 26.48 -12.64 -18.73
C TRP A 695 25.25 -11.80 -18.37
N LYS A 696 25.27 -11.13 -17.21
CA LYS A 696 24.14 -10.32 -16.70
C LYS A 696 22.85 -11.14 -16.54
N LEU A 697 22.97 -12.44 -16.26
CA LEU A 697 21.89 -13.34 -15.97
C LEU A 697 21.57 -13.29 -14.47
N GLU A 698 20.30 -13.23 -14.13
CA GLU A 698 19.85 -13.14 -12.75
C GLU A 698 18.60 -13.99 -12.53
N PRO A 699 18.77 -15.27 -12.14
CA PRO A 699 17.66 -16.08 -11.65
C PRO A 699 17.23 -15.62 -10.25
N SER A 700 15.93 -15.62 -10.02
CA SER A 700 15.35 -15.45 -8.70
C SER A 700 14.20 -16.44 -8.48
N GLY A 701 14.03 -16.88 -7.24
CA GLY A 701 12.93 -17.74 -6.83
C GLY A 701 12.26 -17.19 -5.58
N CYS A 702 10.94 -17.20 -5.53
CA CYS A 702 10.19 -16.82 -4.34
C CYS A 702 9.07 -17.80 -4.02
N LEU A 703 8.70 -17.83 -2.73
CA LEU A 703 7.62 -18.62 -2.17
C LEU A 703 6.85 -17.75 -1.18
N TRP A 704 5.52 -17.86 -1.21
CA TRP A 704 4.64 -17.17 -0.26
C TRP A 704 3.47 -18.06 0.13
N TYR A 705 2.90 -17.75 1.29
CA TYR A 705 1.71 -18.43 1.79
C TYR A 705 0.77 -17.44 2.46
N TRP A 706 -0.53 -17.68 2.40
CA TRP A 706 -1.55 -16.96 3.14
C TRP A 706 -2.51 -17.94 3.83
N SER A 707 -2.72 -17.78 5.14
CA SER A 707 -3.50 -18.72 5.96
C SER A 707 -5.00 -18.47 5.96
N GLY A 708 -5.45 -17.31 5.43
CA GLY A 708 -6.78 -16.79 5.72
C GLY A 708 -6.79 -16.03 7.07
N SER A 709 -7.94 -15.45 7.43
CA SER A 709 -8.08 -14.66 8.66
C SER A 709 -9.55 -14.53 9.11
N VAL A 710 -9.74 -14.21 10.38
CA VAL A 710 -11.03 -13.72 10.90
C VAL A 710 -11.26 -12.29 10.40
N GLY A 711 -12.39 -12.01 9.80
CA GLY A 711 -12.74 -10.71 9.18
C GLY A 711 -13.85 -9.93 9.89
N SER A 712 -14.68 -10.57 10.72
CA SER A 712 -15.79 -9.93 11.43
C SER A 712 -16.17 -10.74 12.69
N PRO A 713 -17.12 -10.27 13.54
CA PRO A 713 -17.65 -11.07 14.63
C PRO A 713 -18.32 -12.37 14.19
N TYR A 714 -18.72 -12.45 12.92
CA TYR A 714 -19.48 -13.57 12.37
C TYR A 714 -18.69 -14.44 11.42
N SER A 715 -17.56 -13.95 10.81
CA SER A 715 -16.95 -14.66 9.68
C SER A 715 -15.45 -14.81 9.77
N GLU A 716 -14.97 -15.96 9.31
CA GLU A 716 -13.56 -16.27 9.05
C GLU A 716 -13.38 -16.83 7.63
N THR A 717 -12.25 -16.52 7.02
CA THR A 717 -11.83 -17.08 5.73
C THR A 717 -10.64 -18.01 5.94
N LYS A 718 -10.70 -19.19 5.34
CA LYS A 718 -9.66 -20.23 5.36
C LYS A 718 -9.21 -20.57 3.94
N MET A 719 -7.96 -20.99 3.81
CA MET A 719 -7.42 -21.49 2.54
C MET A 719 -7.35 -23.00 2.57
N PRO A 720 -8.22 -23.71 1.84
CA PRO A 720 -8.19 -25.18 1.80
C PRO A 720 -6.92 -25.71 1.13
N GLY A 721 -6.31 -26.75 1.72
CA GLY A 721 -5.15 -27.43 1.15
C GLY A 721 -3.97 -26.51 0.83
N SER A 722 -3.50 -26.53 -0.42
CA SER A 722 -2.40 -25.69 -0.91
C SER A 722 -2.85 -24.34 -1.49
N SER A 723 -4.11 -23.98 -1.35
CA SER A 723 -4.69 -22.78 -2.01
C SER A 723 -4.05 -21.47 -1.59
N GLY A 724 -3.50 -21.38 -0.37
CA GLY A 724 -2.75 -20.23 0.12
C GLY A 724 -1.29 -20.18 -0.38
N LEU A 725 -0.76 -21.25 -0.97
CA LEU A 725 0.62 -21.34 -1.40
C LEU A 725 0.80 -20.80 -2.81
N GLY A 726 1.84 -20.00 -3.01
CA GLY A 726 2.31 -19.59 -4.33
C GLY A 726 3.82 -19.60 -4.40
N TYR A 727 4.37 -19.84 -5.58
CA TYR A 727 5.80 -19.80 -5.86
C TYR A 727 6.06 -19.35 -7.30
N GLU A 728 7.21 -18.72 -7.51
CA GLU A 728 7.60 -18.16 -8.80
C GLU A 728 9.11 -18.29 -8.99
N VAL A 729 9.53 -18.55 -10.21
CA VAL A 729 10.90 -18.43 -10.67
C VAL A 729 10.94 -17.44 -11.83
N VAL A 730 11.86 -16.51 -11.76
CA VAL A 730 12.11 -15.53 -12.83
C VAL A 730 13.56 -15.63 -13.26
N LEU A 731 13.80 -15.68 -14.58
CA LEU A 731 15.10 -15.57 -15.17
C LEU A 731 15.18 -14.28 -15.96
N THR A 732 15.96 -13.33 -15.45
CA THR A 732 16.16 -12.03 -16.10
C THR A 732 17.53 -11.95 -16.77
N ARG A 733 17.59 -11.32 -17.95
CA ARG A 733 18.83 -10.94 -18.61
C ARG A 733 18.76 -9.52 -19.14
N ARG A 734 19.86 -8.79 -18.94
CA ARG A 734 20.02 -7.42 -19.44
C ARG A 734 20.90 -7.40 -20.65
N PHE A 735 20.51 -6.62 -21.66
CA PHE A 735 21.15 -6.51 -22.96
C PHE A 735 21.38 -5.03 -23.30
N LEU A 736 22.17 -4.80 -24.32
CA LEU A 736 22.57 -3.52 -24.88
C LEU A 736 23.49 -2.72 -23.94
N LYS A 737 24.01 -1.62 -24.45
CA LYS A 737 24.79 -0.66 -23.68
C LYS A 737 23.89 -0.03 -22.60
N ASP A 738 24.42 0.19 -21.40
CA ASP A 738 23.71 0.77 -20.25
C ASP A 738 22.47 -0.04 -19.82
N ASP A 739 22.45 -1.37 -20.07
CA ASP A 739 21.37 -2.29 -19.68
C ASP A 739 19.97 -1.82 -20.16
N ARG A 740 19.92 -1.23 -21.37
CA ARG A 740 18.70 -0.59 -21.92
C ARG A 740 17.58 -1.56 -22.24
N LEU A 741 17.89 -2.81 -22.59
CA LEU A 741 16.92 -3.85 -22.86
C LEU A 741 16.98 -4.91 -21.77
N THR A 742 15.86 -5.15 -21.12
CA THR A 742 15.68 -6.23 -20.13
C THR A 742 14.65 -7.22 -20.65
N VAL A 743 15.00 -8.50 -20.62
CA VAL A 743 14.10 -9.60 -20.96
C VAL A 743 13.99 -10.52 -19.76
N GLY A 744 12.78 -10.82 -19.34
CA GLY A 744 12.45 -11.69 -18.21
C GLY A 744 11.54 -12.83 -18.64
N ILE A 745 11.92 -14.06 -18.30
CA ILE A 745 11.08 -15.25 -18.43
C ILE A 745 10.56 -15.60 -17.03
N ILE A 746 9.25 -15.76 -16.91
CA ILE A 746 8.55 -15.97 -15.65
C ILE A 746 7.90 -17.36 -15.69
N ALA A 747 8.07 -18.14 -14.64
CA ALA A 747 7.35 -19.38 -14.42
C ALA A 747 6.75 -19.38 -13.00
N ARG A 748 5.41 -19.34 -12.92
CA ARG A 748 4.66 -19.30 -11.64
C ARG A 748 3.83 -20.56 -11.48
N ASN A 749 3.87 -21.16 -10.28
CA ASN A 749 3.08 -22.34 -9.91
C ASN A 749 3.24 -23.52 -10.89
N PHE A 750 4.43 -23.66 -11.50
CA PHE A 750 4.67 -24.57 -12.64
C PHE A 750 4.75 -26.05 -12.25
N ALA A 751 5.12 -26.40 -11.02
CA ALA A 751 5.34 -27.77 -10.56
C ALA A 751 4.07 -28.52 -10.14
N GLY A 752 2.91 -27.86 -10.14
CA GLY A 752 1.65 -28.50 -9.78
C GLY A 752 0.45 -27.59 -10.01
N PRO A 753 -0.77 -28.15 -10.07
CA PRO A 753 -1.98 -27.35 -10.10
C PRO A 753 -2.16 -26.71 -8.73
N THR A 754 -1.78 -25.45 -8.56
CA THR A 754 -2.20 -24.65 -7.42
C THR A 754 -3.52 -23.99 -7.79
N ARG A 755 -4.62 -24.63 -7.43
CA ARG A 755 -5.95 -24.07 -7.52
C ARG A 755 -6.12 -23.09 -6.36
N GLN A 756 -6.66 -21.92 -6.61
CA GLN A 756 -6.95 -20.94 -5.59
C GLN A 756 -8.39 -21.06 -5.12
N ASP A 757 -8.58 -21.81 -4.07
CA ASP A 757 -9.86 -21.97 -3.43
C ASP A 757 -9.84 -21.18 -2.11
N PHE A 758 -10.97 -20.64 -1.70
CA PHE A 758 -11.14 -20.11 -0.35
C PHE A 758 -12.51 -20.52 0.20
N ARG A 759 -12.52 -20.76 1.50
CA ARG A 759 -13.71 -21.12 2.26
C ARG A 759 -13.99 -20.02 3.28
N THR A 760 -15.17 -19.43 3.21
CA THR A 760 -15.66 -18.50 4.21
C THR A 760 -16.73 -19.17 5.07
N ILE A 761 -16.52 -19.18 6.36
CA ILE A 761 -17.47 -19.66 7.34
C ILE A 761 -18.08 -18.44 8.01
N THR A 762 -19.41 -18.34 7.99
CA THR A 762 -20.16 -17.26 8.64
C THR A 762 -21.15 -17.88 9.62
N ASP A 763 -21.05 -17.48 10.88
CA ASP A 763 -21.90 -17.99 11.96
C ASP A 763 -22.62 -16.84 12.65
N THR A 764 -23.91 -16.67 12.36
CA THR A 764 -24.79 -15.64 12.87
C THR A 764 -25.68 -16.15 14.02
N PRO A 765 -26.43 -15.33 14.73
CA PRO A 765 -27.42 -15.82 15.70
C PRO A 765 -28.48 -16.75 15.11
N GLY A 766 -28.86 -16.54 13.83
CA GLY A 766 -29.94 -17.28 13.18
C GLY A 766 -29.49 -18.34 12.16
N SER A 767 -28.20 -18.39 11.80
CA SER A 767 -27.75 -19.32 10.75
C SER A 767 -26.25 -19.61 10.80
N HIS A 768 -25.89 -20.79 10.32
CA HIS A 768 -24.52 -21.17 9.95
C HIS A 768 -24.39 -21.23 8.44
N SER A 769 -23.40 -20.57 7.85
CA SER A 769 -23.15 -20.51 6.41
C SER A 769 -21.72 -20.91 6.08
N GLU A 770 -21.57 -21.78 5.12
CA GLU A 770 -20.29 -22.13 4.51
C GLU A 770 -20.30 -21.76 3.03
N TYR A 771 -19.41 -20.89 2.62
CA TYR A 771 -19.22 -20.48 1.23
C TYR A 771 -17.84 -20.96 0.74
N LEU A 772 -17.83 -21.76 -0.32
CA LEU A 772 -16.63 -22.25 -0.98
C LEU A 772 -16.52 -21.64 -2.39
N SER A 773 -15.45 -20.91 -2.65
CA SER A 773 -15.12 -20.43 -4.00
C SER A 773 -13.94 -21.22 -4.54
N ILE A 774 -14.15 -21.82 -5.71
CA ILE A 774 -13.21 -22.73 -6.36
C ILE A 774 -12.71 -22.06 -7.64
N GLY A 775 -11.41 -21.78 -7.71
CA GLY A 775 -10.79 -21.29 -8.94
C GLY A 775 -10.71 -22.40 -9.98
N SER A 776 -11.18 -22.14 -11.22
CA SER A 776 -11.22 -23.15 -12.30
C SER A 776 -9.88 -23.37 -12.99
N SER A 777 -8.92 -22.46 -12.85
CA SER A 777 -7.63 -22.56 -13.54
C SER A 777 -6.51 -23.00 -12.61
N THR A 778 -5.67 -23.89 -13.10
CA THR A 778 -4.34 -24.05 -12.52
C THR A 778 -3.62 -22.74 -12.79
N ARG A 779 -3.19 -22.05 -11.75
CA ARG A 779 -2.45 -20.78 -11.91
C ARG A 779 -1.03 -20.98 -12.42
N ARG A 780 -0.84 -21.95 -13.31
CA ARG A 780 0.43 -22.12 -14.03
C ARG A 780 0.59 -20.97 -15.03
N THR A 781 1.52 -20.09 -14.76
CA THR A 781 1.81 -18.96 -15.63
C THR A 781 3.21 -19.09 -16.17
N PHE A 782 3.33 -19.05 -17.50
CA PHE A 782 4.60 -18.88 -18.18
C PHE A 782 4.51 -17.56 -18.95
N GLY A 783 5.36 -16.62 -18.57
CA GLY A 783 5.29 -15.27 -19.10
C GLY A 783 6.62 -14.80 -19.68
N LEU A 784 6.52 -13.87 -20.62
CA LEU A 784 7.62 -13.10 -21.19
C LEU A 784 7.40 -11.62 -20.92
N ARG A 785 8.38 -10.98 -20.34
CA ARG A 785 8.38 -9.53 -20.14
C ARG A 785 9.57 -8.92 -20.87
N ILE A 786 9.31 -7.87 -21.64
CA ILE A 786 10.31 -7.11 -22.37
C ILE A 786 10.20 -5.66 -21.89
N SER A 787 11.30 -5.05 -21.50
CA SER A 787 11.35 -3.65 -21.10
C SER A 787 12.51 -2.96 -21.82
N TYR A 788 12.22 -1.86 -22.48
CA TYR A 788 13.23 -1.05 -23.18
C TYR A 788 13.28 0.37 -22.65
N ARG A 789 14.43 0.77 -22.15
CA ARG A 789 14.72 2.13 -21.70
C ARG A 789 15.42 2.91 -22.79
N PHE A 790 14.90 4.07 -23.15
CA PHE A 790 15.45 4.96 -24.17
C PHE A 790 15.69 6.36 -23.61
N GLY A 791 16.56 7.09 -24.31
CA GLY A 791 16.93 8.44 -23.94
C GLY A 791 17.91 8.53 -22.76
N SER A 792 18.21 9.74 -22.37
CA SER A 792 19.02 10.08 -21.19
C SER A 792 18.66 11.47 -20.70
N LEU A 793 18.87 11.68 -19.44
CA LEU A 793 18.48 12.89 -18.76
C LEU A 793 19.62 13.35 -17.84
N ASN A 794 19.93 14.69 -17.72
CA ASN A 794 21.13 15.26 -17.07
C ASN A 794 20.91 16.33 -15.95
N THR A 795 19.76 16.53 -15.29
CA THR A 795 19.54 17.47 -14.15
C THR A 795 18.47 17.01 -13.13
N THR A 796 18.43 17.50 -11.89
CA THR A 796 17.54 17.05 -10.81
C THR A 796 16.30 17.92 -10.69
N VAL A 797 15.12 17.33 -10.60
CA VAL A 797 13.85 18.05 -10.39
C VAL A 797 13.46 18.00 -8.91
N LYS A 798 13.16 19.14 -8.32
CA LYS A 798 12.59 19.23 -6.98
C LYS A 798 11.10 18.88 -6.99
N LYS A 799 10.63 18.29 -5.93
CA LYS A 799 9.19 18.01 -5.69
C LYS A 799 8.67 18.83 -4.53
N THR A 800 7.38 19.20 -4.56
CA THR A 800 6.74 19.85 -3.42
C THR A 800 6.82 18.98 -2.18
N ALA A 801 7.26 19.56 -1.05
CA ALA A 801 7.34 18.87 0.23
C ALA A 801 5.95 18.57 0.82
N ALA A 802 4.92 19.28 0.37
CA ALA A 802 3.55 19.11 0.80
C ALA A 802 2.65 18.71 -0.36
N SER A 803 1.68 17.86 -0.11
CA SER A 803 0.66 17.44 -1.06
C SER A 803 -0.72 17.44 -0.42
N ILE A 804 -1.74 17.64 -1.22
CA ILE A 804 -3.13 17.61 -0.79
C ILE A 804 -3.67 16.19 -0.83
N SER A 805 -4.32 15.75 0.25
CA SER A 805 -4.89 14.43 0.36
C SER A 805 -6.31 14.46 0.91
N ASN A 806 -7.16 13.56 0.44
CA ASN A 806 -8.46 13.27 1.01
C ASN A 806 -8.56 11.81 1.32
N ASP A 807 -8.83 11.54 2.56
CA ASP A 807 -8.62 10.23 3.13
C ASP A 807 -9.91 9.46 3.40
N ASP A 808 -11.06 10.11 3.38
CA ASP A 808 -12.35 9.46 3.48
C ASP A 808 -12.75 8.85 2.14
N LEU A 809 -12.56 7.57 2.06
CA LEU A 809 -13.10 6.77 0.98
C LEU A 809 -14.59 6.57 1.22
N GLN A 810 -15.37 6.84 0.20
CA GLN A 810 -16.75 6.39 0.18
C GLN A 810 -16.77 4.88 0.33
N GLY A 811 -17.52 4.42 1.33
CA GLY A 811 -17.55 3.02 1.72
C GLY A 811 -17.77 2.10 0.52
N ARG A 812 -16.80 1.27 0.30
CA ARG A 812 -16.92 0.14 -0.61
C ARG A 812 -17.80 -0.89 0.08
N LYS A 813 -18.94 -1.25 -0.49
CA LYS A 813 -19.49 -2.58 -0.21
C LYS A 813 -18.37 -3.58 -0.53
N LYS A 814 -17.89 -4.31 0.46
CA LYS A 814 -17.11 -5.52 0.22
C LYS A 814 -18.06 -6.52 -0.42
N ASN A 815 -17.91 -6.78 -1.70
CA ASN A 815 -18.47 -7.96 -2.31
C ASN A 815 -17.62 -9.16 -1.92
#